data_57d21827ff9108428c553ca43db1c438
#
_entry.id   57d21827ff9108428c553ca43db1c438
#
_cell.length_a   1.000
_cell.length_b   1.000
_cell.length_c   1.000
_cell.angle_alpha   90.00
_cell.angle_beta   90.00
_cell.angle_gamma   90.00
#
_symmetry.space_group_name_H-M   'P 1'
#
loop_
_entity.id
_entity.type
_entity.pdbx_description
1 polymer ?
#
loop_
_entity_poly.entity_id
_entity_poly.type
_entity_poly.pdbx_seq_one_letter_code
_entity_poly.pdbx_strand_id
1 'polypeptide(L)'
;MAPNAKAPAEPDSPSKEPHYPTNEDLRHLKALGAPVLSPDGKLVLFTVTEATADGGKSHLWLAPAAGSDKARQVTFSPPADQRGERGAQWAPDGSAIYFLAKRGEHTQLFRLDMRGGEAAPYDLKIAPPVDESKEKNAIPPPGAAAASAADKSSDKKADEKPAEKKPDAASDTLPIDVSGYAPSPDGKWLAVWARDPETPGEKKQKDAKADASRVDHETHGTRLYLVALKADGSVDGALQAVAVAPDVHLAVWAPAADRLAVMTEGANEISDLGPAGAAWLVNATTPQKPLKLDGVPATVGGGAAWRPDGGEIVFVANTPEDAPPGYDELFALPVDANGVGAGPARRLSAGFAGQPNGVALFFPGNGSVVALAGVGTRMTPVAIAREGKTPPKIIDLGASVVSGLHTNRKQTGWVWLADSGGKPPVLCYAPHLGESCSAVKTPETEPANLLSIKPELVHWQNGGLTIEGLLYLPHTATSSAKIPLILDVHGGPHGAWEDRNDLFAAFMVGHGWAVLRPNPRGSSNYGTKFSAANKNDLGGGDYQDIMTGVDAVLAKYPLDPNRLALMGYSYGGEMAGFVEGKTDRFKAIISGAPVIDQFSEYGTEGGSWYDRWYYGKPWEHFEDAWRQSPLSGAARAKTPFMLLQGQSDHTDPLGQAEEMYRALRQEGVPVELVTYPREDHGPLGGGIFGRPVAEPWHGFDARQRIVEFFEKGFAAAKP
;
A
#
# COMPACT_ATOMS: atom_id res chain seq x y z
N MET A 1 31.58 -22.89 17.68
CA MET A 1 31.94 -22.88 16.27
C MET A 1 30.68 -23.28 15.51
N ALA A 2 30.03 -22.30 14.91
CA ALA A 2 28.86 -22.55 14.06
C ALA A 2 29.31 -23.23 12.76
N PRO A 3 28.55 -24.19 12.20
CA PRO A 3 28.89 -24.81 10.93
C PRO A 3 28.77 -23.77 9.81
N ASN A 4 29.80 -23.68 8.98
CA ASN A 4 29.80 -22.86 7.77
C ASN A 4 28.57 -23.15 6.92
N ALA A 5 27.69 -22.19 6.77
CA ALA A 5 26.66 -22.23 5.74
C ALA A 5 27.33 -22.28 4.38
N LYS A 6 27.17 -23.40 3.66
CA LYS A 6 27.55 -23.46 2.25
C LYS A 6 26.76 -22.41 1.47
N ALA A 7 27.46 -21.65 0.63
CA ALA A 7 26.80 -20.83 -0.37
C ALA A 7 25.78 -21.70 -1.15
N PRO A 8 24.60 -21.17 -1.47
CA PRO A 8 23.60 -21.91 -2.25
C PRO A 8 24.22 -22.33 -3.59
N ALA A 9 23.94 -23.56 -4.00
CA ALA A 9 24.30 -24.06 -5.31
C ALA A 9 23.68 -23.17 -6.40
N GLU A 10 24.37 -23.01 -7.54
CA GLU A 10 23.78 -22.34 -8.71
C GLU A 10 22.44 -23.00 -9.05
N PRO A 11 21.42 -22.21 -9.42
CA PRO A 11 20.09 -22.74 -9.68
C PRO A 11 20.15 -23.79 -10.82
N ASP A 12 19.54 -24.95 -10.56
CA ASP A 12 19.25 -25.93 -11.60
C ASP A 12 18.43 -25.25 -12.70
N SER A 13 18.71 -25.63 -13.97
CA SER A 13 17.93 -25.13 -15.11
C SER A 13 16.44 -25.35 -14.84
N PRO A 14 15.57 -24.34 -15.09
CA PRO A 14 14.15 -24.43 -14.76
C PRO A 14 13.55 -25.72 -15.36
N SER A 15 12.78 -26.44 -14.55
CA SER A 15 12.08 -27.65 -14.98
C SER A 15 11.24 -27.34 -16.22
N LYS A 16 11.26 -28.22 -17.22
CA LYS A 16 10.44 -28.08 -18.42
C LYS A 16 9.05 -28.70 -18.26
N GLU A 17 8.84 -29.47 -17.19
CA GLU A 17 7.54 -30.10 -16.90
C GLU A 17 6.68 -29.19 -16.02
N PRO A 18 5.35 -29.26 -16.16
CA PRO A 18 4.45 -28.51 -15.27
C PRO A 18 4.67 -28.92 -13.81
N HIS A 19 4.86 -27.93 -12.95
CA HIS A 19 5.08 -28.14 -11.51
C HIS A 19 4.46 -27.00 -10.68
N TYR A 20 4.16 -27.28 -9.41
CA TYR A 20 3.78 -26.23 -8.48
C TYR A 20 4.97 -25.30 -8.22
N PRO A 21 4.72 -24.00 -7.92
CA PRO A 21 5.80 -23.07 -7.61
C PRO A 21 6.71 -23.61 -6.51
N THR A 22 8.01 -23.50 -6.72
CA THR A 22 9.03 -23.72 -5.70
C THR A 22 9.34 -22.41 -4.98
N ASN A 23 10.07 -22.47 -3.88
CA ASN A 23 10.52 -21.27 -3.18
C ASN A 23 11.44 -20.41 -4.08
N GLU A 24 12.23 -21.05 -4.95
CA GLU A 24 13.08 -20.37 -5.93
C GLU A 24 12.27 -19.68 -7.04
N ASP A 25 11.21 -20.32 -7.56
CA ASP A 25 10.32 -19.67 -8.53
C ASP A 25 9.69 -18.39 -7.96
N LEU A 26 9.22 -18.45 -6.71
CA LEU A 26 8.61 -17.29 -6.03
C LEU A 26 9.60 -16.13 -5.84
N ARG A 27 10.90 -16.40 -5.75
CA ARG A 27 11.94 -15.37 -5.65
C ARG A 27 12.15 -14.61 -6.96
N HIS A 28 11.84 -15.22 -8.09
CA HIS A 28 12.08 -14.68 -9.42
C HIS A 28 10.83 -14.19 -10.15
N LEU A 29 9.69 -14.12 -9.46
CA LEU A 29 8.46 -13.59 -10.04
C LEU A 29 8.64 -12.12 -10.41
N LYS A 30 7.94 -11.73 -11.49
CA LYS A 30 7.80 -10.33 -11.90
C LYS A 30 6.35 -9.92 -11.73
N ALA A 31 6.13 -8.63 -11.50
CA ALA A 31 4.79 -8.08 -11.39
C ALA A 31 4.50 -7.06 -12.49
N LEU A 32 3.33 -7.13 -13.09
CA LEU A 32 2.80 -6.09 -13.97
C LEU A 32 2.21 -4.97 -13.11
N GLY A 33 2.60 -3.74 -13.39
CA GLY A 33 1.97 -2.57 -12.77
C GLY A 33 0.75 -2.09 -13.57
N ALA A 34 -0.01 -1.18 -12.95
CA ALA A 34 -1.23 -0.63 -13.52
C ALA A 34 -1.00 -0.04 -14.92
N PRO A 35 -1.81 -0.42 -15.92
CA PRO A 35 -1.67 0.08 -17.28
C PRO A 35 -2.26 1.49 -17.44
N VAL A 36 -1.68 2.28 -18.33
CA VAL A 36 -2.14 3.62 -18.68
C VAL A 36 -2.29 3.74 -20.21
N LEU A 37 -3.52 3.94 -20.66
CA LEU A 37 -3.81 4.08 -22.10
C LEU A 37 -3.34 5.44 -22.63
N SER A 38 -2.70 5.46 -23.80
CA SER A 38 -2.25 6.70 -24.44
C SER A 38 -3.42 7.63 -24.81
N PRO A 39 -3.20 8.95 -24.94
CA PRO A 39 -4.26 9.91 -25.29
C PRO A 39 -4.96 9.62 -26.62
N ASP A 40 -4.28 8.96 -27.56
CA ASP A 40 -4.85 8.54 -28.85
C ASP A 40 -5.47 7.13 -28.82
N GLY A 41 -5.35 6.40 -27.69
CA GLY A 41 -5.91 5.07 -27.50
C GLY A 41 -5.14 3.94 -28.18
N LYS A 42 -3.92 4.18 -28.69
CA LYS A 42 -3.18 3.19 -29.50
C LYS A 42 -2.13 2.41 -28.71
N LEU A 43 -1.58 2.99 -27.66
CA LEU A 43 -0.51 2.40 -26.86
C LEU A 43 -0.95 2.23 -25.42
N VAL A 44 -0.43 1.19 -24.77
CA VAL A 44 -0.54 0.94 -23.34
C VAL A 44 0.84 1.08 -22.73
N LEU A 45 0.95 1.98 -21.76
CA LEU A 45 2.11 2.14 -20.89
C LEU A 45 1.88 1.34 -19.62
N PHE A 46 2.86 0.58 -19.16
CA PHE A 46 2.81 -0.17 -17.91
C PHE A 46 4.22 -0.38 -17.34
N THR A 47 4.31 -0.79 -16.09
CA THR A 47 5.57 -1.19 -15.48
C THR A 47 5.69 -2.71 -15.42
N VAL A 48 6.94 -3.18 -15.44
CA VAL A 48 7.30 -4.53 -15.02
C VAL A 48 8.27 -4.38 -13.86
N THR A 49 7.92 -4.95 -12.72
CA THR A 49 8.75 -4.95 -11.51
C THR A 49 9.38 -6.33 -11.38
N GLU A 50 10.69 -6.37 -11.20
CA GLU A 50 11.45 -7.59 -10.95
C GLU A 50 12.20 -7.50 -9.62
N ALA A 51 12.46 -8.65 -9.00
CA ALA A 51 13.23 -8.73 -7.79
C ALA A 51 14.71 -8.49 -8.08
N THR A 52 15.34 -7.62 -7.30
CA THR A 52 16.80 -7.39 -7.29
C THR A 52 17.33 -7.63 -5.88
N ALA A 53 18.65 -7.59 -5.69
CA ALA A 53 19.25 -7.74 -4.37
C ALA A 53 18.72 -6.70 -3.34
N ASP A 54 18.31 -5.53 -3.82
CA ASP A 54 17.86 -4.40 -3.00
C ASP A 54 16.31 -4.28 -2.95
N GLY A 55 15.57 -5.30 -3.37
CA GLY A 55 14.11 -5.29 -3.44
C GLY A 55 13.55 -5.15 -4.86
N GLY A 56 12.30 -4.73 -4.99
CA GLY A 56 11.65 -4.61 -6.30
C GLY A 56 12.16 -3.42 -7.11
N LYS A 57 12.50 -3.68 -8.39
CA LYS A 57 12.89 -2.63 -9.35
C LYS A 57 11.97 -2.64 -10.56
N SER A 58 11.41 -1.48 -10.88
CA SER A 58 10.41 -1.31 -11.93
C SER A 58 10.99 -0.64 -13.16
N HIS A 59 10.56 -1.10 -14.35
CA HIS A 59 10.87 -0.48 -15.63
C HIS A 59 9.61 -0.22 -16.44
N LEU A 60 9.64 0.83 -17.28
CA LEU A 60 8.53 1.19 -18.14
C LEU A 60 8.55 0.40 -19.45
N TRP A 61 7.38 -0.05 -19.84
CA TRP A 61 7.12 -0.81 -21.06
C TRP A 61 5.98 -0.21 -21.85
N LEU A 62 6.04 -0.34 -23.16
CA LEU A 62 4.99 0.05 -24.10
C LEU A 62 4.56 -1.14 -24.93
N ALA A 63 3.26 -1.29 -25.12
CA ALA A 63 2.67 -2.23 -26.07
C ALA A 63 1.58 -1.54 -26.90
N PRO A 64 1.29 -2.00 -28.13
CA PRO A 64 0.06 -1.64 -28.83
C PRO A 64 -1.16 -2.06 -28.00
N ALA A 65 -2.17 -1.18 -27.93
CA ALA A 65 -3.41 -1.50 -27.21
C ALA A 65 -4.18 -2.63 -27.93
N ALA A 66 -4.13 -2.65 -29.26
CA ALA A 66 -4.69 -3.71 -30.07
C ALA A 66 -3.64 -4.24 -31.05
N GLY A 67 -3.74 -5.52 -31.42
CA GLY A 67 -2.82 -6.15 -32.35
C GLY A 67 -1.93 -7.22 -31.71
N SER A 68 -0.98 -7.75 -32.50
CA SER A 68 -0.14 -8.88 -32.14
C SER A 68 1.30 -8.50 -31.80
N ASP A 69 1.67 -7.22 -31.91
CA ASP A 69 3.04 -6.79 -31.67
C ASP A 69 3.41 -6.89 -30.19
N LYS A 70 4.67 -7.26 -29.95
CA LYS A 70 5.18 -7.44 -28.59
C LYS A 70 5.43 -6.10 -27.89
N ALA A 71 5.31 -6.10 -26.58
CA ALA A 71 5.75 -5.00 -25.76
C ALA A 71 7.27 -4.78 -25.89
N ARG A 72 7.67 -3.52 -25.73
CA ARG A 72 9.08 -3.12 -25.68
C ARG A 72 9.36 -2.33 -24.40
N GLN A 73 10.49 -2.56 -23.80
CA GLN A 73 11.01 -1.77 -22.69
C GLN A 73 11.44 -0.39 -23.19
N VAL A 74 11.13 0.66 -22.45
CA VAL A 74 11.42 2.06 -22.83
C VAL A 74 12.31 2.79 -21.84
N THR A 75 12.51 2.24 -20.65
CA THR A 75 13.45 2.79 -19.68
C THR A 75 14.46 1.74 -19.22
N PHE A 76 15.70 2.20 -18.97
CA PHE A 76 16.82 1.38 -18.56
C PHE A 76 17.54 2.13 -17.43
N SER A 77 17.08 1.94 -16.19
CA SER A 77 17.65 2.63 -15.05
C SER A 77 19.09 2.21 -14.78
N PRO A 78 19.97 3.16 -14.42
CA PRO A 78 21.32 2.83 -14.00
C PRO A 78 21.32 1.94 -12.75
N PRO A 79 22.40 1.17 -12.48
CA PRO A 79 22.49 0.33 -11.28
C PRO A 79 22.31 1.07 -9.96
N ALA A 80 22.65 2.36 -9.92
CA ALA A 80 22.49 3.21 -8.73
C ALA A 80 21.02 3.53 -8.40
N ASP A 81 20.09 3.37 -9.35
CA ASP A 81 18.66 3.51 -9.10
C ASP A 81 18.11 2.16 -8.63
N GLN A 82 17.94 2.02 -7.33
CA GLN A 82 17.52 0.76 -6.70
C GLN A 82 16.03 0.42 -6.94
N ARG A 83 15.17 1.43 -7.14
CA ARG A 83 13.73 1.22 -7.24
C ARG A 83 13.17 1.32 -8.67
N GLY A 84 13.90 1.94 -9.59
CA GLY A 84 13.47 2.17 -10.97
C GLY A 84 12.35 3.22 -11.08
N GLU A 85 11.54 3.10 -12.12
CA GLU A 85 10.54 4.08 -12.50
C GLU A 85 9.17 3.77 -11.87
N ARG A 86 8.45 4.82 -11.43
CA ARG A 86 7.11 4.71 -10.85
C ARG A 86 6.20 5.87 -11.22
N GLY A 87 4.89 5.69 -11.04
CA GLY A 87 3.89 6.73 -11.24
C GLY A 87 3.83 7.25 -12.68
N ALA A 88 4.05 6.38 -13.67
CA ALA A 88 4.14 6.78 -15.07
C ALA A 88 2.81 7.29 -15.62
N GLN A 89 2.83 8.41 -16.34
CA GLN A 89 1.69 9.03 -17.00
C GLN A 89 2.06 9.58 -18.38
N TRP A 90 1.10 9.65 -19.27
CA TRP A 90 1.27 10.32 -20.56
C TRP A 90 1.19 11.84 -20.41
N ALA A 91 1.99 12.56 -21.19
CA ALA A 91 1.69 13.95 -21.49
C ALA A 91 0.29 14.04 -22.14
N PRO A 92 -0.50 15.10 -21.89
CA PRO A 92 -1.88 15.20 -22.39
C PRO A 92 -2.03 15.10 -23.91
N ASP A 93 -0.99 15.49 -24.64
CA ASP A 93 -0.91 15.43 -26.11
C ASP A 93 -0.28 14.10 -26.63
N GLY A 94 0.20 13.24 -25.73
CA GLY A 94 0.87 11.99 -26.09
C GLY A 94 2.32 12.13 -26.53
N SER A 95 2.91 13.34 -26.49
CA SER A 95 4.27 13.63 -26.97
C SER A 95 5.36 13.06 -26.06
N ALA A 96 5.04 12.76 -24.79
CA ALA A 96 6.00 12.29 -23.80
C ALA A 96 5.35 11.40 -22.74
N ILE A 97 6.19 10.72 -21.98
CA ILE A 97 5.86 10.01 -20.75
C ILE A 97 6.55 10.73 -19.59
N TYR A 98 5.79 11.01 -18.55
CA TYR A 98 6.27 11.47 -17.26
C TYR A 98 6.39 10.30 -16.28
N PHE A 99 7.38 10.32 -15.41
CA PHE A 99 7.54 9.31 -14.35
C PHE A 99 8.48 9.79 -13.24
N LEU A 100 8.39 9.19 -12.09
CA LEU A 100 9.29 9.42 -10.97
C LEU A 100 10.41 8.38 -10.96
N ALA A 101 11.65 8.80 -10.67
CA ALA A 101 12.80 7.93 -10.48
C ALA A 101 13.82 8.57 -9.53
N LYS A 102 14.61 7.74 -8.83
CA LYS A 102 15.70 8.18 -7.97
C LYS A 102 17.03 7.83 -8.62
N ARG A 103 17.46 8.64 -9.61
CA ARG A 103 18.75 8.47 -10.33
C ARG A 103 19.91 9.25 -9.72
N GLY A 104 19.79 9.64 -8.46
CA GLY A 104 20.75 10.40 -7.67
C GLY A 104 20.33 10.36 -6.20
N GLU A 105 20.59 11.45 -5.47
CA GLU A 105 20.24 11.54 -4.05
C GLU A 105 18.72 11.72 -3.83
N HIS A 106 18.04 12.37 -4.78
CA HIS A 106 16.64 12.74 -4.69
C HIS A 106 15.75 12.05 -5.74
N THR A 107 14.52 11.76 -5.35
CA THR A 107 13.47 11.36 -6.30
C THR A 107 13.05 12.59 -7.12
N GLN A 108 13.19 12.50 -8.42
CA GLN A 108 12.83 13.57 -9.34
C GLN A 108 11.78 13.13 -10.35
N LEU A 109 11.08 14.11 -10.95
CA LEU A 109 10.22 13.89 -12.09
C LEU A 109 11.05 13.87 -13.37
N PHE A 110 10.86 12.84 -14.18
CA PHE A 110 11.50 12.67 -15.49
C PHE A 110 10.50 12.80 -16.61
N ARG A 111 10.97 13.24 -17.77
CA ARG A 111 10.24 13.28 -19.03
C ARG A 111 10.99 12.47 -20.08
N LEU A 112 10.30 11.49 -20.69
CA LEU A 112 10.77 10.73 -21.84
C LEU A 112 10.01 11.17 -23.09
N ASP A 113 10.70 11.76 -24.05
CA ASP A 113 10.08 12.19 -25.32
C ASP A 113 9.78 10.98 -26.22
N MET A 114 8.57 10.93 -26.77
CA MET A 114 8.15 9.79 -27.62
C MET A 114 8.83 9.76 -28.99
N ARG A 115 9.51 10.83 -29.39
CA ARG A 115 10.35 10.88 -30.61
C ARG A 115 11.70 10.17 -30.42
N GLY A 116 12.07 9.83 -29.16
CA GLY A 116 13.30 9.14 -28.80
C GLY A 116 14.24 10.02 -27.95
N GLY A 117 15.35 9.45 -27.54
CA GLY A 117 16.33 10.06 -26.63
C GLY A 117 16.27 9.45 -25.22
N GLU A 118 17.09 9.99 -24.34
CA GLU A 118 17.11 9.61 -22.93
C GLU A 118 16.09 10.43 -22.13
N ALA A 119 15.54 9.86 -21.07
CA ALA A 119 14.68 10.58 -20.16
C ALA A 119 15.46 11.64 -19.39
N ALA A 120 14.99 12.88 -19.43
CA ALA A 120 15.60 14.02 -18.76
C ALA A 120 14.84 14.36 -17.45
N PRO A 121 15.55 14.64 -16.33
CA PRO A 121 14.92 15.14 -15.13
C PRO A 121 14.50 16.61 -15.32
N TYR A 122 13.44 17.00 -14.61
CA TYR A 122 13.04 18.41 -14.54
C TYR A 122 13.94 19.25 -13.61
N ASP A 123 14.80 18.61 -12.80
CA ASP A 123 15.71 19.26 -11.81
C ASP A 123 14.98 20.30 -10.94
N LEU A 124 13.85 19.86 -10.34
CA LEU A 124 12.96 20.71 -9.57
C LEU A 124 13.61 21.10 -8.24
N LYS A 125 13.64 22.42 -7.98
CA LYS A 125 14.26 23.01 -6.78
C LYS A 125 13.37 24.08 -6.19
N ILE A 126 13.47 24.27 -4.87
CA ILE A 126 12.77 25.33 -4.13
C ILE A 126 13.77 26.18 -3.35
N ALA A 127 13.38 27.39 -2.96
CA ALA A 127 14.10 28.14 -1.94
C ALA A 127 14.04 27.38 -0.60
N PRO A 128 15.10 27.37 0.20
CA PRO A 128 15.10 26.72 1.49
C PRO A 128 13.93 27.23 2.35
N PRO A 129 13.23 26.36 3.07
CA PRO A 129 12.22 26.80 4.03
C PRO A 129 12.86 27.72 5.07
N VAL A 130 12.23 28.86 5.35
CA VAL A 130 12.70 29.79 6.40
C VAL A 130 12.16 29.28 7.73
N ASP A 131 13.01 28.70 8.55
CA ASP A 131 12.67 28.23 9.88
C ASP A 131 13.04 29.27 10.95
N GLU A 132 12.23 30.31 11.09
CA GLU A 132 12.45 31.33 12.11
C GLU A 132 12.32 30.82 13.56
N SER A 133 11.64 29.71 13.79
CA SER A 133 11.40 29.17 15.13
C SER A 133 12.58 28.38 15.69
N LYS A 134 13.33 27.71 14.80
CA LYS A 134 14.47 26.85 15.18
C LYS A 134 15.72 27.65 15.56
N GLU A 135 15.98 28.80 14.93
CA GLU A 135 17.12 29.65 15.29
C GLU A 135 17.03 30.24 16.70
N LYS A 136 15.81 30.47 17.22
CA LYS A 136 15.58 31.05 18.55
C LYS A 136 15.63 30.05 19.70
N ASN A 137 15.50 28.76 19.44
CA ASN A 137 15.35 27.70 20.46
C ASN A 137 16.46 26.64 20.40
N ALA A 138 17.45 26.76 19.53
CA ALA A 138 18.56 25.83 19.47
C ALA A 138 19.36 25.88 20.78
N ILE A 139 19.44 24.76 21.50
CA ILE A 139 20.37 24.59 22.63
C ILE A 139 21.76 24.48 21.99
N PRO A 140 22.69 25.44 22.26
CA PRO A 140 24.01 25.35 21.68
C PRO A 140 24.72 24.06 22.16
N PRO A 141 25.47 23.36 21.30
CA PRO A 141 26.17 22.15 21.68
C PRO A 141 27.14 22.44 22.85
N PRO A 142 27.36 21.45 23.75
CA PRO A 142 28.26 21.58 24.88
C PRO A 142 29.67 22.03 24.38
N GLY A 143 30.11 23.17 24.84
CA GLY A 143 31.39 23.77 24.44
C GLY A 143 31.29 25.02 23.55
N ALA A 144 30.17 25.29 22.90
CA ALA A 144 29.98 26.49 22.06
C ALA A 144 29.89 27.79 22.90
N ALA A 145 29.46 27.70 24.15
CA ALA A 145 29.36 28.84 25.05
C ALA A 145 30.74 29.37 25.53
N ALA A 146 31.80 28.55 25.46
CA ALA A 146 33.14 28.98 25.89
C ALA A 146 33.87 29.84 24.86
N ALA A 147 33.49 29.76 23.56
CA ALA A 147 34.16 30.54 22.51
C ALA A 147 33.65 31.99 22.41
N SER A 148 32.42 32.29 22.87
CA SER A 148 31.86 33.64 22.79
C SER A 148 32.21 34.55 23.98
N ALA A 149 32.74 33.99 25.07
CA ALA A 149 33.11 34.77 26.28
C ALA A 149 34.57 35.20 26.30
N ALA A 150 35.42 34.69 25.39
CA ALA A 150 36.87 34.99 25.40
C ALA A 150 37.29 36.16 24.51
N ASP A 151 36.38 36.80 23.75
CA ASP A 151 36.73 37.82 22.77
C ASP A 151 36.17 39.22 23.07
N LYS A 152 36.21 39.63 24.34
CA LYS A 152 35.98 41.03 24.75
C LYS A 152 37.09 41.57 25.65
N SER A 153 38.28 41.60 25.15
CA SER A 153 39.31 42.55 25.62
C SER A 153 40.52 42.56 24.68
N SER A 154 40.54 43.43 23.70
CA SER A 154 41.72 44.20 23.29
C SER A 154 41.38 45.13 22.13
N ASP A 155 41.31 46.41 22.43
CA ASP A 155 41.48 47.48 21.44
C ASP A 155 42.77 47.31 20.65
N LYS A 156 42.68 47.29 19.31
CA LYS A 156 43.68 47.90 18.42
C LYS A 156 43.22 47.98 16.96
N LYS A 157 43.14 49.23 16.53
CA LYS A 157 43.37 49.82 15.20
C LYS A 157 43.07 49.03 13.96
N ALA A 158 42.24 49.68 13.17
CA ALA A 158 41.90 49.38 11.76
C ALA A 158 43.17 49.26 10.88
N ASP A 159 43.27 48.21 10.14
CA ASP A 159 43.88 48.12 8.83
C ASP A 159 42.83 47.56 7.85
N GLU A 160 42.58 48.34 6.80
CA GLU A 160 41.68 47.99 5.71
C GLU A 160 42.16 46.71 5.02
N LYS A 161 41.40 45.63 5.13
CA LYS A 161 41.50 44.48 4.26
C LYS A 161 40.55 44.64 3.08
N PRO A 162 40.94 44.17 1.88
CA PRO A 162 40.12 44.32 0.68
C PRO A 162 38.74 43.65 0.87
N ALA A 163 37.70 44.30 0.34
CA ALA A 163 36.35 43.82 0.34
C ALA A 163 36.31 42.36 -0.10
N GLU A 164 35.95 41.47 0.81
CA GLU A 164 35.48 40.12 0.45
C GLU A 164 34.32 40.32 -0.51
N LYS A 165 34.48 39.80 -1.73
CA LYS A 165 33.36 39.64 -2.65
C LYS A 165 32.24 38.99 -1.88
N LYS A 166 31.08 39.67 -1.79
CA LYS A 166 29.83 39.02 -1.46
C LYS A 166 29.76 37.76 -2.33
N PRO A 167 29.48 36.57 -1.75
CA PRO A 167 29.20 35.41 -2.58
C PRO A 167 28.09 35.81 -3.54
N ASP A 168 28.29 35.51 -4.82
CA ASP A 168 27.29 35.69 -5.84
C ASP A 168 25.98 35.03 -5.30
N ALA A 169 24.91 35.79 -5.33
CA ALA A 169 23.55 35.32 -4.99
C ALA A 169 23.06 34.36 -6.11
N ALA A 170 23.88 33.35 -6.39
CA ALA A 170 23.55 32.23 -7.26
C ALA A 170 23.03 31.10 -6.40
N SER A 171 21.72 31.13 -6.22
CA SER A 171 20.82 30.02 -5.92
C SER A 171 21.18 29.13 -4.72
N ASP A 172 20.80 29.57 -3.52
CA ASP A 172 20.56 28.69 -2.38
C ASP A 172 19.24 27.90 -2.57
N THR A 173 19.03 27.30 -3.75
CA THR A 173 17.87 26.43 -3.99
C THR A 173 18.22 25.00 -3.65
N LEU A 174 17.30 24.32 -2.95
CA LEU A 174 17.43 22.91 -2.57
C LEU A 174 16.65 22.02 -3.53
N PRO A 175 17.21 20.88 -3.95
CA PRO A 175 16.44 19.85 -4.67
C PRO A 175 15.34 19.29 -3.77
N ILE A 176 14.21 18.92 -4.35
CA ILE A 176 13.08 18.34 -3.63
C ILE A 176 12.93 16.84 -3.95
N ASP A 177 12.47 16.08 -2.97
CA ASP A 177 12.03 14.70 -3.18
C ASP A 177 10.56 14.68 -3.61
N VAL A 178 10.34 14.46 -4.91
CA VAL A 178 9.01 14.47 -5.50
C VAL A 178 8.24 13.22 -5.09
N SER A 179 7.14 13.40 -4.36
CA SER A 179 6.23 12.32 -3.93
C SER A 179 5.19 11.99 -5.00
N GLY A 180 4.73 13.02 -5.75
CA GLY A 180 3.78 12.84 -6.83
C GLY A 180 3.62 14.07 -7.70
N TYR A 181 2.85 13.94 -8.77
CA TYR A 181 2.65 15.00 -9.76
C TYR A 181 1.37 14.81 -10.56
N ALA A 182 0.86 15.90 -11.15
CA ALA A 182 -0.28 15.87 -12.04
C ALA A 182 -0.11 16.94 -13.14
N PRO A 183 0.04 16.57 -14.43
CA PRO A 183 0.02 17.51 -15.53
C PRO A 183 -1.41 18.01 -15.77
N SER A 184 -1.55 19.31 -16.08
CA SER A 184 -2.85 19.86 -16.41
C SER A 184 -3.37 19.30 -17.74
N PRO A 185 -4.69 19.17 -17.91
CA PRO A 185 -5.30 18.64 -19.12
C PRO A 185 -4.94 19.35 -20.41
N ASP A 186 -4.57 20.63 -20.36
CA ASP A 186 -4.14 21.44 -21.50
C ASP A 186 -2.62 21.46 -21.72
N GLY A 187 -1.87 20.78 -20.83
CA GLY A 187 -0.41 20.67 -20.89
C GLY A 187 0.36 21.93 -20.51
N LYS A 188 -0.31 22.97 -19.97
CA LYS A 188 0.33 24.24 -19.63
C LYS A 188 0.84 24.34 -18.20
N TRP A 189 0.38 23.48 -17.30
CA TRP A 189 0.72 23.47 -15.91
C TRP A 189 1.15 22.08 -15.46
N LEU A 190 2.02 22.06 -14.48
CA LEU A 190 2.40 20.87 -13.74
C LEU A 190 2.19 21.15 -12.25
N ALA A 191 1.35 20.34 -11.60
CA ALA A 191 1.27 20.26 -10.16
C ALA A 191 2.27 19.22 -9.68
N VAL A 192 3.04 19.55 -8.65
CA VAL A 192 4.04 18.66 -8.03
C VAL A 192 3.88 18.74 -6.54
N TRP A 193 3.85 17.61 -5.85
CA TRP A 193 3.94 17.63 -4.40
C TRP A 193 5.18 16.88 -3.96
N ALA A 194 5.83 17.44 -2.96
CA ALA A 194 7.12 17.00 -2.50
C ALA A 194 7.25 17.25 -1.00
N ARG A 195 8.01 16.37 -0.33
CA ARG A 195 8.36 16.55 1.07
C ARG A 195 9.30 17.74 1.25
N ASP A 196 9.12 18.49 2.33
CA ASP A 196 10.01 19.58 2.69
C ASP A 196 11.45 19.05 2.81
N PRO A 197 12.44 19.67 2.15
CA PRO A 197 13.82 19.25 2.25
C PRO A 197 14.41 19.60 3.63
N GLU A 198 15.45 18.86 4.03
CA GLU A 198 16.27 19.21 5.18
C GLU A 198 16.87 20.61 5.01
N THR A 199 16.71 21.47 6.00
CA THR A 199 17.28 22.82 5.96
C THR A 199 18.79 22.80 6.21
N PRO A 200 19.55 23.82 5.76
CA PRO A 200 20.97 23.93 6.09
C PRO A 200 21.24 23.95 7.59
N GLY A 201 20.32 24.49 8.39
CA GLY A 201 20.37 24.50 9.86
C GLY A 201 20.27 23.10 10.44
N GLU A 202 19.29 22.31 10.01
CA GLU A 202 19.11 20.92 10.43
C GLU A 202 20.30 20.04 10.04
N LYS A 203 20.80 20.17 8.80
CA LYS A 203 22.00 19.48 8.36
C LYS A 203 23.19 19.78 9.24
N LYS A 204 23.42 21.06 9.60
CA LYS A 204 24.48 21.47 10.50
C LYS A 204 24.33 20.89 11.91
N GLN A 205 23.09 20.84 12.42
CA GLN A 205 22.81 20.22 13.73
C GLN A 205 23.07 18.71 13.68
N LYS A 206 22.63 18.02 12.64
CA LYS A 206 22.88 16.59 12.42
C LYS A 206 24.37 16.26 12.31
N ASP A 207 25.12 17.04 11.55
CA ASP A 207 26.60 16.92 11.44
C ASP A 207 27.27 17.11 12.80
N ALA A 208 26.76 18.03 13.62
CA ALA A 208 27.24 18.29 14.97
C ALA A 208 26.71 17.31 16.03
N LYS A 209 25.86 16.35 15.68
CA LYS A 209 25.12 15.46 16.61
C LYS A 209 24.26 16.22 17.63
N ALA A 210 23.76 17.39 17.25
CA ALA A 210 22.84 18.24 18.02
C ALA A 210 21.43 18.16 17.42
N ASP A 211 21.03 16.95 17.03
CA ASP A 211 19.87 16.63 16.19
C ASP A 211 18.71 15.98 16.98
N ALA A 212 18.63 16.23 18.28
CA ALA A 212 17.46 15.86 19.06
C ALA A 212 16.22 16.60 18.56
N SER A 213 15.16 15.86 18.21
CA SER A 213 13.89 16.38 17.71
C SER A 213 12.80 16.33 18.76
N ARG A 214 11.81 17.21 18.64
CA ARG A 214 10.55 17.14 19.41
C ARG A 214 9.46 16.61 18.50
N VAL A 215 8.88 15.49 18.88
CA VAL A 215 7.77 14.86 18.17
C VAL A 215 6.64 15.88 17.95
N ASP A 216 6.02 15.89 16.76
CA ASP A 216 4.95 16.78 16.30
C ASP A 216 5.30 18.27 16.22
N HIS A 217 6.55 18.66 16.50
CA HIS A 217 6.98 20.05 16.40
C HIS A 217 7.93 20.34 15.24
N GLU A 218 8.56 19.32 14.68
CA GLU A 218 9.63 19.42 13.69
C GLU A 218 9.34 18.54 12.47
N THR A 219 8.12 18.69 11.93
CA THR A 219 7.63 17.84 10.85
C THR A 219 7.99 18.41 9.47
N HIS A 220 8.48 17.52 8.60
CA HIS A 220 8.64 17.79 7.17
C HIS A 220 7.41 17.32 6.42
N GLY A 221 6.42 18.22 6.22
CA GLY A 221 5.20 17.90 5.49
C GLY A 221 5.38 17.85 3.98
N THR A 222 4.46 17.19 3.30
CA THR A 222 4.41 17.18 1.83
C THR A 222 3.62 18.38 1.33
N ARG A 223 4.28 19.28 0.55
CA ARG A 223 3.69 20.53 0.04
C ARG A 223 3.41 20.46 -1.44
N LEU A 224 2.40 21.19 -1.87
CA LEU A 224 2.03 21.34 -3.28
C LEU A 224 2.72 22.56 -3.90
N TYR A 225 3.24 22.35 -5.10
CA TYR A 225 3.82 23.39 -5.95
C TYR A 225 3.17 23.36 -7.34
N LEU A 226 3.04 24.52 -7.96
CA LEU A 226 2.65 24.66 -9.36
C LEU A 226 3.78 25.29 -10.16
N VAL A 227 3.95 24.83 -11.40
CA VAL A 227 4.85 25.44 -12.38
C VAL A 227 4.23 25.43 -13.76
N ALA A 228 4.43 26.53 -14.51
CA ALA A 228 4.02 26.60 -15.90
C ALA A 228 4.94 25.73 -16.78
N LEU A 229 4.39 25.20 -17.86
CA LEU A 229 5.13 24.46 -18.89
C LEU A 229 5.12 25.24 -20.21
N LYS A 230 6.25 25.24 -20.89
CA LYS A 230 6.38 25.74 -22.28
C LYS A 230 5.75 24.74 -23.26
N ALA A 231 5.58 25.16 -24.51
CA ALA A 231 5.01 24.31 -25.56
C ALA A 231 5.82 23.02 -25.85
N ASP A 232 7.12 23.02 -25.55
CA ASP A 232 7.99 21.85 -25.67
C ASP A 232 7.93 20.94 -24.43
N GLY A 233 7.14 21.30 -23.41
CA GLY A 233 6.98 20.59 -22.16
C GLY A 233 8.08 20.87 -21.14
N SER A 234 9.03 21.79 -21.40
CA SER A 234 10.01 22.24 -20.42
C SER A 234 9.37 23.19 -19.39
N VAL A 235 10.00 23.30 -18.21
CA VAL A 235 9.54 24.20 -17.14
C VAL A 235 9.68 25.67 -17.57
N ASP A 236 8.66 26.48 -17.27
CA ASP A 236 8.64 27.93 -17.49
C ASP A 236 8.58 28.68 -16.15
N GLY A 237 9.74 29.08 -15.66
CA GLY A 237 9.87 29.78 -14.37
C GLY A 237 10.14 28.88 -13.18
N ALA A 238 9.92 29.42 -11.99
CA ALA A 238 10.16 28.74 -10.70
C ALA A 238 8.88 28.04 -10.20
N LEU A 239 9.06 27.02 -9.34
CA LEU A 239 8.00 26.40 -8.58
C LEU A 239 7.29 27.44 -7.69
N GLN A 240 5.99 27.52 -7.77
CA GLN A 240 5.15 28.38 -6.95
C GLN A 240 4.48 27.53 -5.86
N ALA A 241 4.82 27.77 -4.59
CA ALA A 241 4.18 27.09 -3.48
C ALA A 241 2.68 27.42 -3.42
N VAL A 242 1.86 26.43 -3.16
CA VAL A 242 0.40 26.59 -2.96
C VAL A 242 0.12 26.66 -1.47
N ALA A 243 -0.71 27.62 -1.05
CA ALA A 243 -0.98 27.88 0.36
C ALA A 243 -2.08 26.94 0.93
N VAL A 244 -1.97 25.63 0.69
CA VAL A 244 -2.81 24.60 1.33
C VAL A 244 -2.10 24.04 2.57
N ALA A 245 -2.85 23.33 3.44
CA ALA A 245 -2.25 22.59 4.54
C ALA A 245 -1.22 21.59 4.02
N PRO A 246 -0.20 21.25 4.81
CA PRO A 246 0.78 20.22 4.44
C PRO A 246 0.15 18.83 4.34
N ASP A 247 0.95 17.86 3.93
CA ASP A 247 0.61 16.45 3.66
C ASP A 247 -0.41 16.29 2.55
N VAL A 248 -0.07 16.95 1.45
CA VAL A 248 -0.75 16.75 0.18
C VAL A 248 -0.46 15.35 -0.32
N HIS A 249 -1.48 14.54 -0.49
CA HIS A 249 -1.38 13.18 -1.04
C HIS A 249 -2.02 13.06 -2.44
N LEU A 250 -2.91 13.98 -2.81
CA LEU A 250 -3.60 13.95 -4.10
C LEU A 250 -3.89 15.35 -4.62
N ALA A 251 -3.68 15.57 -5.91
CA ALA A 251 -4.11 16.75 -6.64
C ALA A 251 -4.69 16.35 -8.01
N VAL A 252 -5.91 16.75 -8.30
CA VAL A 252 -6.64 16.37 -9.51
C VAL A 252 -7.15 17.60 -10.26
N TRP A 253 -6.72 17.78 -11.50
CA TRP A 253 -7.12 18.89 -12.35
C TRP A 253 -8.58 18.81 -12.78
N ALA A 254 -9.27 19.94 -12.72
CA ALA A 254 -10.56 20.09 -13.38
C ALA A 254 -10.43 19.94 -14.90
N PRO A 255 -11.50 19.52 -15.62
CA PRO A 255 -11.46 19.31 -17.06
C PRO A 255 -11.05 20.57 -17.87
N ALA A 256 -11.38 21.76 -17.36
CA ALA A 256 -11.01 23.04 -17.97
C ALA A 256 -9.55 23.46 -17.73
N ALA A 257 -8.78 22.71 -16.94
CA ALA A 257 -7.38 23.00 -16.57
C ALA A 257 -7.15 24.35 -15.83
N ASP A 258 -8.21 24.96 -15.32
CA ASP A 258 -8.17 26.26 -14.62
C ASP A 258 -7.95 26.10 -13.10
N ARG A 259 -8.26 24.94 -12.55
CA ARG A 259 -8.26 24.66 -11.11
C ARG A 259 -7.99 23.20 -10.77
N LEU A 260 -7.56 22.95 -9.51
CA LEU A 260 -7.32 21.62 -8.97
C LEU A 260 -8.19 21.39 -7.72
N ALA A 261 -8.67 20.16 -7.56
CA ALA A 261 -9.02 19.63 -6.25
C ALA A 261 -7.77 19.06 -5.59
N VAL A 262 -7.48 19.44 -4.37
CA VAL A 262 -6.31 19.01 -3.59
C VAL A 262 -6.79 18.39 -2.30
N MET A 263 -6.24 17.21 -1.96
CA MET A 263 -6.55 16.49 -0.74
C MET A 263 -5.31 16.47 0.17
N THR A 264 -5.53 16.78 1.45
CA THR A 264 -4.47 16.81 2.48
C THR A 264 -4.90 15.97 3.67
N GLU A 265 -3.95 15.33 4.35
CA GLU A 265 -4.22 14.49 5.53
C GLU A 265 -3.98 15.20 6.87
N GLY A 266 -3.15 16.22 6.89
CA GLY A 266 -2.70 16.89 8.11
C GLY A 266 -1.43 16.26 8.69
N ALA A 267 -0.52 17.11 9.19
CA ALA A 267 0.81 16.70 9.60
C ALA A 267 0.83 16.26 11.07
N ASN A 268 0.87 14.95 11.31
CA ASN A 268 1.24 14.40 12.62
C ASN A 268 2.28 13.30 12.41
N GLU A 269 3.39 13.34 13.13
CA GLU A 269 4.38 12.26 13.14
C GLU A 269 3.83 11.02 13.85
N ILE A 270 3.07 11.25 14.92
CA ILE A 270 2.31 10.22 15.61
C ILE A 270 0.84 10.50 15.37
N SER A 271 0.21 9.67 14.58
CA SER A 271 -1.17 9.84 14.13
C SER A 271 -2.20 9.44 15.20
N ASP A 272 -2.08 10.00 16.40
CA ASP A 272 -2.92 9.65 17.56
C ASP A 272 -4.30 10.29 17.56
N LEU A 273 -4.46 11.42 16.88
CA LEU A 273 -5.73 12.15 16.82
C LEU A 273 -6.63 11.75 15.66
N GLY A 274 -6.11 10.93 14.76
CA GLY A 274 -6.75 10.55 13.51
C GLY A 274 -6.50 11.55 12.39
N PRO A 275 -6.76 11.17 11.14
CA PRO A 275 -6.54 12.03 10.00
C PRO A 275 -7.41 13.29 10.09
N ALA A 276 -6.75 14.44 10.03
CA ALA A 276 -7.38 15.76 9.94
C ALA A 276 -7.48 16.20 8.46
N GLY A 277 -7.95 15.30 7.60
CA GLY A 277 -8.02 15.52 6.17
C GLY A 277 -8.86 16.72 5.78
N ALA A 278 -8.45 17.37 4.70
CA ALA A 278 -9.19 18.48 4.12
C ALA A 278 -9.12 18.42 2.59
N ALA A 279 -10.19 18.89 1.95
CA ALA A 279 -10.20 19.15 0.52
C ALA A 279 -10.10 20.65 0.24
N TRP A 280 -9.38 20.98 -0.80
CA TRP A 280 -9.13 22.36 -1.22
C TRP A 280 -9.41 22.53 -2.70
N LEU A 281 -9.85 23.71 -3.07
CA LEU A 281 -9.90 24.13 -4.48
C LEU A 281 -8.81 25.18 -4.73
N VAL A 282 -7.95 24.91 -5.67
CA VAL A 282 -6.81 25.78 -6.02
C VAL A 282 -6.98 26.28 -7.45
N ASN A 283 -6.97 27.58 -7.65
CA ASN A 283 -6.93 28.17 -9.00
C ASN A 283 -5.47 28.26 -9.47
N ALA A 284 -5.19 27.77 -10.67
CA ALA A 284 -3.83 27.70 -11.21
C ALA A 284 -3.14 29.07 -11.34
N THR A 285 -3.92 30.14 -11.62
CA THR A 285 -3.39 31.49 -11.76
C THR A 285 -3.28 32.27 -10.43
N THR A 286 -3.90 31.77 -9.36
CA THR A 286 -3.86 32.40 -8.03
C THR A 286 -3.64 31.35 -6.93
N PRO A 287 -2.53 30.59 -6.99
CA PRO A 287 -2.28 29.44 -6.10
C PRO A 287 -2.12 29.81 -4.61
N GLN A 288 -1.89 31.12 -4.33
CA GLN A 288 -1.77 31.65 -2.98
C GLN A 288 -3.12 31.92 -2.29
N LYS A 289 -4.24 31.67 -2.97
CA LYS A 289 -5.59 31.87 -2.44
C LYS A 289 -6.44 30.61 -2.61
N PRO A 290 -6.04 29.47 -2.00
CA PRO A 290 -6.83 28.27 -2.05
C PRO A 290 -8.13 28.46 -1.27
N LEU A 291 -9.18 27.76 -1.69
CA LEU A 291 -10.46 27.71 -0.99
C LEU A 291 -10.57 26.35 -0.29
N LYS A 292 -10.69 26.33 1.02
CA LYS A 292 -11.03 25.10 1.75
C LYS A 292 -12.49 24.74 1.47
N LEU A 293 -12.74 23.48 1.12
CA LEU A 293 -14.08 22.99 0.83
C LEU A 293 -14.72 22.46 2.10
N ASP A 294 -15.90 22.99 2.44
CA ASP A 294 -16.66 22.58 3.62
C ASP A 294 -17.51 21.32 3.36
N GLY A 295 -17.88 20.62 4.43
CA GLY A 295 -18.76 19.46 4.36
C GLY A 295 -18.11 18.20 3.75
N VAL A 296 -16.79 18.15 3.69
CA VAL A 296 -15.99 16.97 3.31
C VAL A 296 -15.66 16.19 4.58
N PRO A 297 -15.80 14.85 4.61
CA PRO A 297 -15.35 14.03 5.72
C PRO A 297 -13.88 14.27 6.08
N ALA A 298 -13.53 14.16 7.36
CA ALA A 298 -12.18 14.42 7.84
C ALA A 298 -11.12 13.41 7.33
N THR A 299 -11.57 12.25 6.88
CA THR A 299 -10.72 11.19 6.30
C THR A 299 -10.97 11.11 4.81
N VAL A 300 -10.22 11.84 4.01
CA VAL A 300 -10.31 11.78 2.54
C VAL A 300 -9.32 10.75 2.04
N GLY A 301 -9.80 9.73 1.35
CA GLY A 301 -8.97 8.66 0.81
C GLY A 301 -8.19 9.03 -0.47
N GLY A 302 -7.43 8.08 -0.98
CA GLY A 302 -6.44 8.27 -2.06
C GLY A 302 -7.00 8.43 -3.47
N GLY A 303 -8.30 8.73 -3.68
CA GLY A 303 -8.87 8.84 -5.02
C GLY A 303 -9.91 9.93 -5.17
N ALA A 304 -9.79 10.71 -6.25
CA ALA A 304 -10.79 11.70 -6.65
C ALA A 304 -10.86 11.85 -8.17
N ALA A 305 -12.02 12.26 -8.69
CA ALA A 305 -12.22 12.58 -10.08
C ALA A 305 -13.23 13.72 -10.25
N TRP A 306 -12.99 14.55 -11.25
CA TRP A 306 -13.96 15.57 -11.64
C TRP A 306 -14.98 15.01 -12.62
N ARG A 307 -16.23 15.43 -12.46
CA ARG A 307 -17.22 15.24 -13.51
C ARG A 307 -16.77 16.01 -14.77
N PRO A 308 -17.03 15.49 -15.99
CA PRO A 308 -16.54 16.09 -17.22
C PRO A 308 -16.94 17.56 -17.45
N ASP A 309 -18.06 18.01 -16.88
CA ASP A 309 -18.51 19.41 -16.94
C ASP A 309 -17.93 20.33 -15.85
N GLY A 310 -17.11 19.78 -14.94
CA GLY A 310 -16.48 20.52 -13.85
C GLY A 310 -17.43 20.90 -12.69
N GLY A 311 -18.67 20.45 -12.71
CA GLY A 311 -19.67 20.81 -11.69
C GLY A 311 -19.73 19.92 -10.46
N GLU A 312 -18.86 18.89 -10.36
CA GLU A 312 -18.85 17.96 -9.22
C GLU A 312 -17.49 17.28 -9.11
N ILE A 313 -17.03 17.08 -7.87
CA ILE A 313 -15.89 16.26 -7.53
C ILE A 313 -16.42 14.98 -6.85
N VAL A 314 -16.01 13.81 -7.34
CA VAL A 314 -16.25 12.54 -6.68
C VAL A 314 -14.96 12.08 -6.06
N PHE A 315 -15.03 11.60 -4.82
CA PHE A 315 -13.86 11.15 -4.05
C PHE A 315 -14.27 10.02 -3.09
N VAL A 316 -13.30 9.28 -2.61
CA VAL A 316 -13.49 8.33 -1.52
C VAL A 316 -13.14 8.97 -0.18
N ALA A 317 -13.88 8.61 0.85
CA ALA A 317 -13.61 9.03 2.21
C ALA A 317 -14.13 7.98 3.21
N ASN A 318 -13.54 7.94 4.39
CA ASN A 318 -14.01 7.12 5.49
C ASN A 318 -14.96 7.93 6.39
N THR A 319 -15.95 7.24 6.96
CA THR A 319 -16.87 7.76 7.99
C THR A 319 -16.66 6.98 9.30
N PRO A 320 -15.70 7.36 10.15
CA PRO A 320 -15.27 6.57 11.32
C PRO A 320 -16.37 6.25 12.34
N GLU A 321 -17.47 7.02 12.32
CA GLU A 321 -18.62 6.78 13.20
C GLU A 321 -19.33 5.46 12.86
N ASP A 322 -19.41 5.13 11.58
CA ASP A 322 -20.18 4.00 11.05
C ASP A 322 -19.32 2.81 10.66
N ALA A 323 -18.05 3.04 10.29
CA ALA A 323 -17.17 2.07 9.63
C ALA A 323 -15.77 2.07 10.24
N PRO A 324 -15.04 0.95 10.20
CA PRO A 324 -13.65 0.92 10.66
C PRO A 324 -12.78 1.88 9.85
N PRO A 325 -11.70 2.40 10.45
CA PRO A 325 -10.74 3.21 9.73
C PRO A 325 -10.23 2.50 8.47
N GLY A 326 -10.09 3.25 7.36
CA GLY A 326 -9.75 2.68 6.06
C GLY A 326 -10.90 2.05 5.27
N TYR A 327 -12.11 1.98 5.82
CA TYR A 327 -13.29 1.59 5.07
C TYR A 327 -13.82 2.78 4.25
N ASP A 328 -13.47 2.82 2.99
CA ASP A 328 -13.82 3.91 2.09
C ASP A 328 -15.24 3.80 1.54
N GLU A 329 -15.87 4.95 1.40
CA GLU A 329 -17.12 5.13 0.70
C GLU A 329 -17.01 6.24 -0.35
N LEU A 330 -17.88 6.18 -1.34
CA LEU A 330 -17.89 7.15 -2.43
C LEU A 330 -18.77 8.35 -2.08
N PHE A 331 -18.19 9.54 -2.22
CA PHE A 331 -18.87 10.83 -1.99
C PHE A 331 -18.84 11.68 -3.27
N ALA A 332 -19.82 12.57 -3.40
CA ALA A 332 -19.87 13.58 -4.45
C ALA A 332 -20.06 14.96 -3.82
N LEU A 333 -19.18 15.90 -4.14
CA LEU A 333 -19.22 17.29 -3.72
C LEU A 333 -19.58 18.17 -4.92
N PRO A 334 -20.74 18.83 -4.92
CA PRO A 334 -21.09 19.77 -5.99
C PRO A 334 -20.21 21.03 -5.91
N VAL A 335 -19.75 21.50 -7.05
CA VAL A 335 -18.92 22.70 -7.19
C VAL A 335 -19.60 23.65 -8.18
N ASP A 336 -19.83 24.90 -7.77
CA ASP A 336 -20.45 25.92 -8.62
C ASP A 336 -19.46 26.56 -9.59
N ALA A 337 -19.94 27.48 -10.44
CA ALA A 337 -19.11 28.17 -11.40
C ALA A 337 -18.01 29.05 -10.77
N ASN A 338 -18.17 29.45 -9.50
CA ASN A 338 -17.18 30.22 -8.74
C ASN A 338 -16.20 29.30 -7.99
N GLY A 339 -16.40 27.97 -8.08
CA GLY A 339 -15.58 27.00 -7.36
C GLY A 339 -15.97 26.83 -5.90
N VAL A 340 -17.07 27.40 -5.45
CA VAL A 340 -17.59 27.23 -4.09
C VAL A 340 -18.38 25.91 -4.03
N GLY A 341 -18.23 25.15 -2.94
CA GLY A 341 -19.08 23.99 -2.69
C GLY A 341 -20.56 24.41 -2.68
N ALA A 342 -21.34 23.93 -3.63
CA ALA A 342 -22.76 24.26 -3.76
C ALA A 342 -23.64 23.47 -2.76
N GLY A 343 -23.04 22.93 -1.67
CA GLY A 343 -23.71 22.14 -0.65
C GLY A 343 -22.78 21.08 -0.03
N PRO A 344 -23.24 20.32 0.95
CA PRO A 344 -22.44 19.28 1.59
C PRO A 344 -22.16 18.11 0.62
N ALA A 345 -21.07 17.38 0.87
CA ALA A 345 -20.78 16.14 0.17
C ALA A 345 -21.91 15.12 0.38
N ARG A 346 -22.29 14.46 -0.70
CA ARG A 346 -23.34 13.41 -0.70
C ARG A 346 -22.70 12.04 -0.77
N ARG A 347 -23.07 11.17 0.14
CA ARG A 347 -22.63 9.77 0.18
C ARG A 347 -23.36 8.99 -0.96
N LEU A 348 -22.62 8.45 -1.91
CA LEU A 348 -23.16 7.75 -3.10
C LEU A 348 -23.26 6.25 -2.90
N SER A 349 -22.42 5.66 -2.06
CA SER A 349 -22.33 4.21 -1.84
C SER A 349 -23.00 3.73 -0.55
N ALA A 350 -23.81 4.56 0.09
CA ALA A 350 -24.51 4.19 1.33
C ALA A 350 -25.29 2.87 1.18
N GLY A 351 -25.04 1.91 2.08
CA GLY A 351 -25.71 0.61 2.08
C GLY A 351 -25.25 -0.36 0.95
N PHE A 352 -24.17 -0.04 0.25
CA PHE A 352 -23.56 -0.96 -0.69
C PHE A 352 -22.95 -2.16 0.05
N ALA A 353 -23.27 -3.37 -0.42
CA ALA A 353 -22.73 -4.63 0.13
C ALA A 353 -21.34 -4.94 -0.47
N GLY A 354 -20.46 -3.94 -0.52
CA GLY A 354 -19.10 -3.98 -1.03
C GLY A 354 -18.39 -2.71 -0.60
N GLN A 355 -17.14 -2.53 -1.03
CA GLN A 355 -16.31 -1.38 -0.67
C GLN A 355 -15.73 -0.73 -1.93
N PRO A 356 -16.09 0.52 -2.27
CA PRO A 356 -15.43 1.27 -3.34
C PRO A 356 -13.94 1.45 -3.06
N ASN A 357 -13.14 1.32 -4.12
CA ASN A 357 -11.72 1.59 -4.09
C ASN A 357 -11.45 2.90 -4.86
N GLY A 358 -10.80 3.88 -4.26
CA GLY A 358 -10.55 5.19 -4.84
C GLY A 358 -9.55 5.23 -6.00
N VAL A 359 -8.86 4.12 -6.28
CA VAL A 359 -7.76 4.11 -7.26
C VAL A 359 -8.25 4.36 -8.70
N ALA A 360 -9.50 4.03 -9.02
CA ALA A 360 -10.05 4.19 -10.37
C ALA A 360 -11.47 4.74 -10.31
N LEU A 361 -11.61 6.04 -10.59
CA LEU A 361 -12.89 6.75 -10.64
C LEU A 361 -13.09 7.36 -12.03
N PHE A 362 -14.20 7.03 -12.70
CA PHE A 362 -14.50 7.47 -14.06
C PHE A 362 -15.96 7.86 -14.22
N PHE A 363 -16.22 8.71 -15.21
CA PHE A 363 -17.57 9.10 -15.62
C PHE A 363 -17.85 8.64 -17.06
N PRO A 364 -18.23 7.38 -17.31
CA PRO A 364 -18.67 6.99 -18.64
C PRO A 364 -20.08 7.51 -18.90
N GLY A 365 -20.19 8.57 -19.71
CA GLY A 365 -21.48 9.21 -19.99
C GLY A 365 -22.01 10.10 -18.86
N ASN A 366 -23.33 10.33 -18.79
CA ASN A 366 -23.92 11.43 -18.03
C ASN A 366 -24.58 11.05 -16.70
N GLY A 367 -24.52 9.82 -16.25
CA GLY A 367 -25.41 9.44 -15.14
C GLY A 367 -24.78 8.66 -13.98
N SER A 368 -23.66 8.04 -14.19
CA SER A 368 -23.07 7.15 -13.18
C SER A 368 -21.58 7.43 -13.01
N VAL A 369 -21.07 7.14 -11.84
CA VAL A 369 -19.65 7.01 -11.56
C VAL A 369 -19.28 5.53 -11.67
N VAL A 370 -18.22 5.21 -12.37
CA VAL A 370 -17.61 3.88 -12.32
C VAL A 370 -16.45 3.94 -11.34
N ALA A 371 -16.47 3.04 -10.37
CA ALA A 371 -15.39 2.81 -9.42
C ALA A 371 -14.99 1.33 -9.45
N LEU A 372 -13.73 1.02 -9.18
CA LEU A 372 -13.40 -0.34 -8.73
C LEU A 372 -13.95 -0.54 -7.32
N ALA A 373 -14.50 -1.71 -7.06
CA ALA A 373 -15.03 -2.05 -5.74
C ALA A 373 -14.77 -3.52 -5.40
N GLY A 374 -14.43 -3.76 -4.14
CA GLY A 374 -14.43 -5.09 -3.56
C GLY A 374 -15.85 -5.54 -3.30
N VAL A 375 -16.20 -6.76 -3.73
CA VAL A 375 -17.49 -7.41 -3.50
C VAL A 375 -17.23 -8.88 -3.19
N GLY A 376 -17.31 -9.26 -1.92
CA GLY A 376 -16.91 -10.59 -1.47
C GLY A 376 -15.43 -10.87 -1.80
N THR A 377 -15.17 -11.99 -2.44
CA THR A 377 -13.83 -12.38 -2.90
C THR A 377 -13.44 -11.78 -4.25
N ARG A 378 -14.16 -10.78 -4.75
CA ARG A 378 -13.93 -10.16 -6.06
C ARG A 378 -13.55 -8.68 -5.93
N MET A 379 -12.72 -8.21 -6.86
CA MET A 379 -12.49 -6.79 -7.13
C MET A 379 -12.99 -6.48 -8.54
N THR A 380 -14.03 -5.65 -8.69
CA THR A 380 -14.73 -5.48 -9.96
C THR A 380 -15.15 -4.03 -10.19
N PRO A 381 -15.27 -3.55 -11.45
CA PRO A 381 -15.88 -2.26 -11.71
C PRO A 381 -17.37 -2.27 -11.35
N VAL A 382 -17.83 -1.21 -10.69
CA VAL A 382 -19.23 -0.98 -10.38
C VAL A 382 -19.68 0.38 -10.89
N ALA A 383 -20.85 0.44 -11.47
CA ALA A 383 -21.51 1.69 -11.83
C ALA A 383 -22.42 2.14 -10.67
N ILE A 384 -22.12 3.29 -10.09
CA ILE A 384 -22.82 3.87 -8.96
C ILE A 384 -23.61 5.09 -9.46
N ALA A 385 -24.93 5.10 -9.24
CA ALA A 385 -25.78 6.21 -9.65
C ALA A 385 -25.47 7.46 -8.83
N ARG A 386 -25.41 8.62 -9.48
CA ARG A 386 -25.07 9.89 -8.85
C ARG A 386 -26.05 10.32 -7.76
N GLU A 387 -27.29 9.90 -7.83
CA GLU A 387 -28.30 10.18 -6.82
C GLU A 387 -28.13 9.32 -5.55
N GLY A 388 -27.30 8.26 -5.58
CA GLY A 388 -27.09 7.32 -4.48
C GLY A 388 -28.36 6.53 -4.08
N LYS A 389 -29.37 6.49 -4.95
CA LYS A 389 -30.70 5.91 -4.63
C LYS A 389 -30.89 4.52 -5.21
N THR A 390 -30.09 4.12 -6.19
CA THR A 390 -30.16 2.82 -6.83
C THR A 390 -28.93 1.98 -6.43
N PRO A 391 -29.10 0.67 -6.21
CA PRO A 391 -27.96 -0.20 -5.91
C PRO A 391 -26.88 -0.11 -7.00
N PRO A 392 -25.60 -0.15 -6.64
CA PRO A 392 -24.50 -0.23 -7.59
C PRO A 392 -24.64 -1.42 -8.53
N LYS A 393 -24.33 -1.23 -9.80
CA LYS A 393 -24.38 -2.28 -10.83
C LYS A 393 -22.97 -2.78 -11.14
N ILE A 394 -22.74 -4.07 -10.95
CA ILE A 394 -21.48 -4.72 -11.34
C ILE A 394 -21.34 -4.71 -12.86
N ILE A 395 -20.14 -4.37 -13.34
CA ILE A 395 -19.72 -4.46 -14.74
C ILE A 395 -18.77 -5.66 -14.83
N ASP A 396 -19.26 -6.75 -15.39
CA ASP A 396 -18.45 -7.97 -15.52
C ASP A 396 -17.44 -7.83 -16.66
N LEU A 397 -16.17 -7.98 -16.34
CA LEU A 397 -15.05 -7.98 -17.28
C LEU A 397 -14.43 -9.38 -17.47
N GLY A 398 -15.12 -10.44 -17.01
CA GLY A 398 -14.67 -11.82 -17.18
C GLY A 398 -13.50 -12.22 -16.28
N ALA A 399 -13.21 -11.46 -15.23
CA ALA A 399 -12.16 -11.74 -14.24
C ALA A 399 -12.72 -11.63 -12.82
N SER A 400 -12.17 -12.40 -11.88
CA SER A 400 -12.53 -12.29 -10.46
C SER A 400 -11.95 -11.02 -9.85
N VAL A 401 -10.72 -10.66 -10.21
CA VAL A 401 -10.03 -9.46 -9.72
C VAL A 401 -9.60 -8.60 -10.91
N VAL A 402 -10.10 -7.38 -10.93
CA VAL A 402 -9.72 -6.32 -11.86
C VAL A 402 -8.88 -5.30 -11.11
N SER A 403 -7.72 -4.94 -11.63
CA SER A 403 -6.88 -3.88 -11.08
C SER A 403 -6.35 -2.97 -12.17
N GLY A 404 -5.94 -1.75 -11.79
CA GLY A 404 -5.38 -0.79 -12.74
C GLY A 404 -6.33 -0.41 -13.87
N LEU A 405 -7.65 -0.42 -13.64
CA LEU A 405 -8.63 0.01 -14.65
C LEU A 405 -8.35 1.46 -15.05
N HIS A 406 -8.15 1.68 -16.34
CA HIS A 406 -7.82 3.01 -16.87
C HIS A 406 -8.44 3.23 -18.24
N THR A 407 -8.74 4.49 -18.53
CA THR A 407 -9.16 4.96 -19.87
C THR A 407 -8.52 6.31 -20.16
N ASN A 408 -8.40 6.67 -21.44
CA ASN A 408 -7.97 8.01 -21.80
C ASN A 408 -9.12 9.03 -21.65
N ARG A 409 -8.81 10.32 -21.71
CA ARG A 409 -9.82 11.40 -21.56
C ARG A 409 -10.99 11.32 -22.54
N LYS A 410 -10.77 10.79 -23.74
CA LYS A 410 -11.80 10.61 -24.78
C LYS A 410 -12.59 9.32 -24.61
N GLN A 411 -12.18 8.47 -23.68
CA GLN A 411 -12.77 7.15 -23.42
C GLN A 411 -12.88 6.29 -24.69
N THR A 412 -11.85 6.35 -25.52
CA THR A 412 -11.80 5.60 -26.80
C THR A 412 -11.29 4.17 -26.64
N GLY A 413 -11.06 3.73 -25.42
CA GLY A 413 -10.64 2.38 -25.04
C GLY A 413 -10.41 2.29 -23.55
N TRP A 414 -10.37 1.07 -23.07
CA TRP A 414 -10.20 0.71 -21.66
C TRP A 414 -9.10 -0.33 -21.53
N VAL A 415 -8.30 -0.20 -20.48
CA VAL A 415 -7.23 -1.15 -20.14
C VAL A 415 -7.31 -1.52 -18.67
N TRP A 416 -6.97 -2.76 -18.35
CA TRP A 416 -6.94 -3.27 -16.97
C TRP A 416 -6.08 -4.51 -16.87
N LEU A 417 -5.71 -4.89 -15.67
CA LEU A 417 -5.18 -6.20 -15.34
C LEU A 417 -6.35 -7.09 -14.92
N ALA A 418 -6.51 -8.21 -15.59
CA ALA A 418 -7.48 -9.25 -15.29
C ALA A 418 -6.76 -10.40 -14.57
N ASP A 419 -7.22 -10.73 -13.37
CA ASP A 419 -6.68 -11.80 -12.54
C ASP A 419 -7.81 -12.72 -12.07
N SER A 420 -7.55 -14.01 -11.97
CA SER A 420 -8.49 -15.00 -11.46
C SER A 420 -7.75 -16.25 -11.01
N GLY A 421 -8.25 -16.90 -9.99
CA GLY A 421 -7.69 -18.16 -9.51
C GLY A 421 -7.52 -19.20 -10.63
N GLY A 422 -6.33 -19.81 -10.68
CA GLY A 422 -5.97 -20.84 -11.64
C GLY A 422 -5.52 -20.34 -13.02
N LYS A 423 -5.23 -19.04 -13.16
CA LYS A 423 -4.73 -18.46 -14.42
C LYS A 423 -3.75 -17.31 -14.15
N PRO A 424 -2.64 -17.21 -14.89
CA PRO A 424 -1.77 -16.04 -14.82
C PRO A 424 -2.53 -14.74 -15.14
N PRO A 425 -2.15 -13.61 -14.50
CA PRO A 425 -2.74 -12.31 -14.80
C PRO A 425 -2.52 -11.89 -16.24
N VAL A 426 -3.52 -11.22 -16.82
CA VAL A 426 -3.49 -10.75 -18.22
C VAL A 426 -3.73 -9.24 -18.28
N LEU A 427 -2.89 -8.53 -19.02
CA LEU A 427 -3.16 -7.16 -19.40
C LEU A 427 -4.21 -7.12 -20.52
N CYS A 428 -5.34 -6.49 -20.26
CA CYS A 428 -6.50 -6.45 -21.14
C CYS A 428 -6.69 -5.07 -21.79
N TYR A 429 -7.22 -5.08 -23.00
CA TYR A 429 -7.75 -3.92 -23.69
C TYR A 429 -9.15 -4.22 -24.24
N ALA A 430 -10.06 -3.22 -24.22
CA ALA A 430 -11.34 -3.25 -24.94
C ALA A 430 -11.71 -1.84 -25.42
N PRO A 431 -12.40 -1.70 -26.56
CA PRO A 431 -12.91 -0.41 -27.05
C PRO A 431 -13.92 0.23 -26.10
N HIS A 432 -14.79 -0.57 -25.50
CA HIS A 432 -15.83 -0.11 -24.56
C HIS A 432 -15.79 -0.91 -23.25
N LEU A 433 -16.10 -0.24 -22.15
CA LEU A 433 -16.21 -0.86 -20.84
C LEU A 433 -17.35 -1.89 -20.83
N GLY A 434 -17.07 -3.10 -20.38
CA GLY A 434 -18.01 -4.23 -20.38
C GLY A 434 -17.87 -5.16 -21.59
N GLU A 435 -17.01 -4.84 -22.54
CA GLU A 435 -16.65 -5.76 -23.62
C GLU A 435 -15.56 -6.75 -23.22
N SER A 436 -15.45 -7.81 -24.02
CA SER A 436 -14.48 -8.89 -23.78
C SER A 436 -13.03 -8.39 -23.88
N CYS A 437 -12.18 -8.92 -23.02
CA CYS A 437 -10.74 -8.65 -23.00
C CYS A 437 -10.07 -9.11 -24.30
N SER A 438 -9.36 -8.19 -24.95
CA SER A 438 -8.29 -8.50 -25.91
C SER A 438 -6.97 -8.45 -25.19
N ALA A 439 -6.25 -9.58 -25.11
CA ALA A 439 -4.99 -9.66 -24.38
C ALA A 439 -3.90 -8.81 -25.05
N VAL A 440 -3.31 -7.89 -24.31
CA VAL A 440 -2.12 -7.12 -24.71
C VAL A 440 -0.89 -7.99 -24.51
N LYS A 441 0.03 -8.03 -25.47
CA LYS A 441 1.24 -8.83 -25.39
C LYS A 441 2.25 -8.20 -24.43
N THR A 442 2.42 -8.79 -23.26
CA THR A 442 3.38 -8.38 -22.22
C THR A 442 4.60 -9.29 -22.18
N PRO A 443 5.69 -8.89 -21.51
CA PRO A 443 6.74 -9.82 -21.10
C PRO A 443 6.19 -10.91 -20.19
N GLU A 444 6.85 -12.05 -20.14
CA GLU A 444 6.55 -13.10 -19.18
C GLU A 444 6.86 -12.62 -17.76
N THR A 445 5.92 -12.82 -16.84
CA THR A 445 6.04 -12.43 -15.43
C THR A 445 6.27 -13.61 -14.50
N GLU A 446 5.98 -14.82 -14.98
CA GLU A 446 6.18 -16.07 -14.28
C GLU A 446 6.64 -17.17 -15.27
N PRO A 447 7.36 -18.18 -14.84
CA PRO A 447 7.70 -19.32 -15.68
C PRO A 447 6.45 -19.96 -16.29
N ALA A 448 6.50 -20.26 -17.62
CA ALA A 448 5.34 -20.74 -18.38
C ALA A 448 4.78 -22.11 -17.93
N ASN A 449 5.55 -22.87 -17.18
CA ASN A 449 5.22 -24.21 -16.69
C ASN A 449 4.82 -24.25 -15.21
N LEU A 450 4.59 -23.10 -14.56
CA LEU A 450 4.02 -23.09 -13.22
C LEU A 450 2.55 -23.49 -13.23
N LEU A 451 2.20 -24.41 -12.34
CA LEU A 451 0.83 -24.80 -12.11
C LEU A 451 0.15 -23.76 -11.23
N SER A 452 -0.83 -23.09 -11.79
CA SER A 452 -1.77 -22.26 -11.02
C SER A 452 -2.89 -23.13 -10.44
N ILE A 453 -3.44 -22.70 -9.31
CA ILE A 453 -4.54 -23.41 -8.65
C ILE A 453 -5.77 -22.52 -8.53
N LYS A 454 -6.91 -23.06 -8.92
CA LYS A 454 -8.20 -22.40 -8.72
C LYS A 454 -8.76 -22.79 -7.37
N PRO A 455 -9.05 -21.83 -6.46
CA PRO A 455 -9.70 -22.16 -5.20
C PRO A 455 -11.17 -22.57 -5.40
N GLU A 456 -11.69 -23.36 -4.46
CA GLU A 456 -13.11 -23.49 -4.26
C GLU A 456 -13.61 -22.38 -3.34
N LEU A 457 -14.66 -21.66 -3.74
CA LEU A 457 -15.37 -20.73 -2.87
C LEU A 457 -16.25 -21.52 -1.90
N VAL A 458 -15.96 -21.42 -0.62
CA VAL A 458 -16.69 -22.13 0.44
C VAL A 458 -17.44 -21.15 1.33
N HIS A 459 -18.60 -21.59 1.84
CA HIS A 459 -19.45 -20.78 2.72
C HIS A 459 -19.87 -21.58 3.94
N TRP A 460 -20.01 -20.90 5.07
CA TRP A 460 -20.54 -21.45 6.31
C TRP A 460 -21.30 -20.39 7.10
N GLN A 461 -21.99 -20.81 8.15
CA GLN A 461 -22.80 -19.92 8.98
C GLN A 461 -22.19 -19.80 10.37
N ASN A 462 -22.07 -18.57 10.90
CA ASN A 462 -21.75 -18.33 12.29
C ASN A 462 -22.43 -17.06 12.82
N GLY A 463 -23.14 -17.14 13.95
CA GLY A 463 -23.77 -15.98 14.60
C GLY A 463 -24.76 -15.22 13.70
N GLY A 464 -25.42 -15.90 12.77
CA GLY A 464 -26.36 -15.29 11.80
C GLY A 464 -25.68 -14.62 10.59
N LEU A 465 -24.35 -14.70 10.48
CA LEU A 465 -23.61 -14.24 9.32
C LEU A 465 -23.25 -15.40 8.40
N THR A 466 -23.28 -15.15 7.09
CA THR A 466 -22.67 -16.03 6.09
C THR A 466 -21.22 -15.61 5.91
N ILE A 467 -20.30 -16.53 6.20
CA ILE A 467 -18.88 -16.33 6.06
C ILE A 467 -18.41 -16.99 4.78
N GLU A 468 -17.54 -16.32 4.04
CA GLU A 468 -16.89 -16.85 2.83
C GLU A 468 -15.44 -17.22 3.11
N GLY A 469 -14.90 -18.15 2.31
CA GLY A 469 -13.49 -18.47 2.28
C GLY A 469 -13.10 -19.13 0.97
N LEU A 470 -11.80 -19.11 0.69
CA LEU A 470 -11.17 -19.76 -0.45
C LEU A 470 -10.45 -21.01 0.03
N LEU A 471 -10.82 -22.17 -0.52
CA LEU A 471 -10.19 -23.45 -0.21
C LEU A 471 -9.37 -23.93 -1.41
N TYR A 472 -8.07 -24.08 -1.21
CA TYR A 472 -7.12 -24.61 -2.19
C TYR A 472 -6.83 -26.08 -1.86
N LEU A 473 -7.04 -26.98 -2.82
CA LEU A 473 -6.86 -28.41 -2.65
C LEU A 473 -5.82 -28.94 -3.64
N PRO A 474 -4.91 -29.85 -3.22
CA PRO A 474 -4.03 -30.53 -4.15
C PRO A 474 -4.81 -31.28 -5.23
N HIS A 475 -4.33 -31.28 -6.47
CA HIS A 475 -4.94 -32.06 -7.56
C HIS A 475 -4.96 -33.58 -7.29
N THR A 476 -4.11 -34.04 -6.37
CA THR A 476 -4.08 -35.44 -5.90
C THR A 476 -5.09 -35.74 -4.80
N ALA A 477 -5.91 -34.76 -4.40
CA ALA A 477 -6.93 -34.95 -3.37
C ALA A 477 -7.95 -36.00 -3.84
N THR A 478 -7.98 -37.14 -3.17
CA THR A 478 -8.97 -38.21 -3.38
C THR A 478 -9.82 -38.36 -2.12
N SER A 479 -11.00 -38.95 -2.24
CA SER A 479 -11.90 -39.16 -1.10
C SER A 479 -11.31 -40.02 0.04
N SER A 480 -10.25 -40.78 -0.24
CA SER A 480 -9.52 -41.58 0.75
C SER A 480 -8.27 -40.90 1.33
N ALA A 481 -7.83 -39.78 0.77
CA ALA A 481 -6.67 -39.04 1.26
C ALA A 481 -7.04 -38.30 2.57
N LYS A 482 -6.12 -38.28 3.53
CA LYS A 482 -6.18 -37.41 4.72
C LYS A 482 -5.13 -36.31 4.56
N ILE A 483 -5.53 -35.18 4.02
CA ILE A 483 -4.67 -34.07 3.63
C ILE A 483 -4.49 -33.11 4.81
N PRO A 484 -3.25 -32.71 5.19
CA PRO A 484 -3.05 -31.67 6.17
C PRO A 484 -3.70 -30.35 5.71
N LEU A 485 -4.24 -29.59 6.66
CA LEU A 485 -4.87 -28.30 6.42
C LEU A 485 -4.07 -27.16 7.04
N ILE A 486 -3.72 -26.16 6.25
CA ILE A 486 -3.21 -24.88 6.70
C ILE A 486 -4.36 -23.89 6.71
N LEU A 487 -4.60 -23.25 7.81
CA LEU A 487 -5.45 -22.08 7.95
C LEU A 487 -4.56 -20.84 7.76
N ASP A 488 -4.86 -19.99 6.78
CA ASP A 488 -4.11 -18.78 6.47
C ASP A 488 -5.02 -17.55 6.60
N VAL A 489 -4.77 -16.71 7.63
CA VAL A 489 -5.63 -15.58 7.99
C VAL A 489 -5.02 -14.29 7.46
N HIS A 490 -5.84 -13.47 6.77
CA HIS A 490 -5.40 -12.19 6.21
C HIS A 490 -5.14 -11.13 7.29
N GLY A 491 -4.39 -10.10 6.91
CA GLY A 491 -4.17 -8.90 7.70
C GLY A 491 -5.36 -7.92 7.63
N GLY A 492 -5.28 -6.87 8.39
CA GLY A 492 -6.29 -5.83 8.46
C GLY A 492 -6.58 -5.45 9.89
N PRO A 493 -7.76 -5.77 10.49
CA PRO A 493 -8.77 -6.81 10.14
C PRO A 493 -9.62 -6.55 8.90
N HIS A 494 -9.79 -5.33 8.43
CA HIS A 494 -10.58 -5.08 7.23
C HIS A 494 -9.77 -5.26 5.92
N GLY A 495 -9.01 -6.35 5.82
CA GLY A 495 -8.53 -6.92 4.57
C GLY A 495 -9.54 -7.94 4.02
N ALA A 496 -9.23 -8.55 2.89
CA ALA A 496 -9.97 -9.70 2.37
C ALA A 496 -9.09 -10.56 1.46
N TRP A 497 -9.25 -11.86 1.53
CA TRP A 497 -8.77 -12.78 0.49
C TRP A 497 -9.65 -12.67 -0.75
N GLU A 498 -9.00 -12.52 -1.90
CA GLU A 498 -9.65 -12.40 -3.20
C GLU A 498 -9.32 -13.59 -4.09
N ASP A 499 -10.25 -13.97 -4.98
CA ASP A 499 -10.07 -15.05 -5.96
C ASP A 499 -9.15 -14.63 -7.11
N ARG A 500 -7.85 -14.62 -6.83
CA ARG A 500 -6.76 -14.29 -7.76
C ARG A 500 -5.82 -15.45 -8.00
N ASN A 501 -4.95 -15.32 -8.99
CA ASN A 501 -3.83 -16.26 -9.17
C ASN A 501 -2.87 -16.12 -7.99
N ASP A 502 -2.90 -17.09 -7.09
CA ASP A 502 -2.11 -17.08 -5.87
C ASP A 502 -1.03 -18.16 -5.91
N LEU A 503 0.18 -17.72 -6.28
CA LEU A 503 1.32 -18.64 -6.41
C LEU A 503 1.88 -19.07 -5.04
N PHE A 504 1.65 -18.30 -3.97
CA PHE A 504 2.02 -18.74 -2.62
C PHE A 504 1.08 -19.85 -2.12
N ALA A 505 -0.23 -19.73 -2.35
CA ALA A 505 -1.16 -20.84 -2.05
C ALA A 505 -0.83 -22.07 -2.92
N ALA A 506 -0.48 -21.88 -4.20
CA ALA A 506 -0.04 -22.97 -5.07
C ALA A 506 1.26 -23.62 -4.58
N PHE A 507 2.21 -22.84 -4.07
CA PHE A 507 3.43 -23.33 -3.41
C PHE A 507 3.12 -24.22 -2.21
N MET A 508 2.23 -23.79 -1.31
CA MET A 508 1.82 -24.58 -0.15
C MET A 508 1.11 -25.88 -0.58
N VAL A 509 0.26 -25.80 -1.60
CA VAL A 509 -0.41 -26.99 -2.17
C VAL A 509 0.60 -27.96 -2.81
N GLY A 510 1.69 -27.45 -3.36
CA GLY A 510 2.80 -28.25 -3.90
C GLY A 510 3.45 -29.17 -2.85
N HIS A 511 3.40 -28.81 -1.56
CA HIS A 511 3.82 -29.66 -0.44
C HIS A 511 2.75 -30.72 -0.04
N GLY A 512 1.65 -30.80 -0.78
CA GLY A 512 0.57 -31.76 -0.51
C GLY A 512 -0.40 -31.29 0.58
N TRP A 513 -0.46 -30.01 0.91
CA TRP A 513 -1.31 -29.44 1.91
C TRP A 513 -2.52 -28.74 1.30
N ALA A 514 -3.66 -28.76 1.97
CA ALA A 514 -4.77 -27.87 1.67
C ALA A 514 -4.57 -26.53 2.36
N VAL A 515 -5.09 -25.44 1.78
CA VAL A 515 -5.05 -24.10 2.38
C VAL A 515 -6.47 -23.55 2.44
N LEU A 516 -6.93 -23.17 3.64
CA LEU A 516 -8.19 -22.43 3.84
C LEU A 516 -7.85 -20.97 4.16
N ARG A 517 -8.42 -20.05 3.39
CA ARG A 517 -8.34 -18.61 3.56
C ARG A 517 -9.72 -18.02 3.81
N PRO A 518 -10.13 -17.86 5.07
CA PRO A 518 -11.42 -17.29 5.45
C PRO A 518 -11.44 -15.77 5.34
N ASN A 519 -12.63 -15.20 5.07
CA ASN A 519 -12.95 -13.80 5.25
C ASN A 519 -13.94 -13.68 6.43
N PRO A 520 -13.46 -13.61 7.70
CA PRO A 520 -14.31 -13.51 8.87
C PRO A 520 -14.97 -12.13 8.96
N ARG A 521 -15.92 -11.96 9.90
CA ARG A 521 -16.42 -10.62 10.24
C ARG A 521 -15.26 -9.67 10.53
N GLY A 522 -15.40 -8.39 10.17
CA GLY A 522 -14.29 -7.44 10.16
C GLY A 522 -13.68 -7.28 8.77
N SER A 523 -13.76 -8.30 7.90
CA SER A 523 -13.21 -8.22 6.53
C SER A 523 -13.87 -7.12 5.70
N SER A 524 -13.09 -6.53 4.78
CA SER A 524 -13.58 -5.61 3.76
C SER A 524 -14.42 -6.33 2.71
N ASN A 525 -15.01 -5.59 1.76
CA ASN A 525 -15.75 -6.10 0.60
C ASN A 525 -17.16 -6.68 0.88
N TYR A 526 -17.62 -6.70 2.12
CA TYR A 526 -18.94 -7.26 2.51
C TYR A 526 -19.91 -6.20 3.03
N GLY A 527 -19.57 -4.91 2.91
CA GLY A 527 -20.37 -3.79 3.39
C GLY A 527 -20.07 -3.40 4.85
N THR A 528 -20.43 -2.17 5.21
CA THR A 528 -20.08 -1.51 6.48
C THR A 528 -20.42 -2.35 7.71
N LYS A 529 -21.60 -2.98 7.74
CA LYS A 529 -22.04 -3.78 8.91
C LYS A 529 -21.16 -5.00 9.16
N PHE A 530 -20.70 -5.66 8.10
CA PHE A 530 -19.83 -6.82 8.20
C PHE A 530 -18.43 -6.41 8.63
N SER A 531 -17.91 -5.34 8.04
CA SER A 531 -16.58 -4.80 8.37
C SER A 531 -16.51 -4.22 9.80
N ALA A 532 -17.63 -3.72 10.34
CA ALA A 532 -17.70 -3.22 11.72
C ALA A 532 -18.07 -4.31 12.76
N ALA A 533 -18.30 -5.55 12.34
CA ALA A 533 -18.89 -6.57 13.22
C ALA A 533 -17.93 -7.19 14.24
N ASN A 534 -16.64 -6.86 14.19
CA ASN A 534 -15.62 -7.22 15.18
C ASN A 534 -15.22 -6.05 16.09
N LYS A 535 -15.90 -4.92 16.02
CA LYS A 535 -15.67 -3.78 16.93
C LYS A 535 -15.90 -4.18 18.38
N ASN A 536 -14.94 -3.90 19.25
CA ASN A 536 -14.90 -4.31 20.66
C ASN A 536 -14.96 -5.86 20.88
N ASP A 537 -14.61 -6.65 19.84
CA ASP A 537 -14.70 -8.11 19.90
C ASP A 537 -13.59 -8.80 19.09
N LEU A 538 -12.39 -8.19 19.02
CA LEU A 538 -11.22 -8.81 18.40
C LEU A 538 -10.88 -10.12 19.11
N GLY A 539 -10.63 -11.17 18.34
CA GLY A 539 -10.43 -12.53 18.85
C GLY A 539 -11.69 -13.18 19.44
N GLY A 540 -12.87 -12.57 19.25
CA GLY A 540 -14.18 -13.09 19.71
C GLY A 540 -14.98 -13.74 18.59
N GLY A 541 -15.92 -12.99 18.00
CA GLY A 541 -16.77 -13.47 16.92
C GLY A 541 -16.00 -13.82 15.64
N ASP A 542 -14.96 -13.08 15.32
CA ASP A 542 -14.04 -13.34 14.21
C ASP A 542 -13.26 -14.66 14.39
N TYR A 543 -12.74 -14.93 15.59
CA TYR A 543 -12.19 -16.25 15.93
C TYR A 543 -13.21 -17.37 15.72
N GLN A 544 -14.46 -17.19 16.16
CA GLN A 544 -15.51 -18.19 15.96
C GLN A 544 -15.85 -18.40 14.48
N ASP A 545 -15.86 -17.34 13.67
CA ASP A 545 -16.04 -17.43 12.22
C ASP A 545 -14.98 -18.34 11.59
N ILE A 546 -13.73 -18.14 11.96
CA ILE A 546 -12.58 -18.89 11.44
C ILE A 546 -12.66 -20.36 11.88
N MET A 547 -12.90 -20.64 13.17
CA MET A 547 -12.92 -22.00 13.71
C MET A 547 -14.11 -22.81 13.17
N THR A 548 -15.28 -22.19 13.02
CA THR A 548 -16.43 -22.86 12.37
C THR A 548 -16.18 -23.12 10.90
N GLY A 549 -15.37 -22.28 10.22
CA GLY A 549 -14.89 -22.54 8.87
C GLY A 549 -13.99 -23.76 8.77
N VAL A 550 -13.05 -23.93 9.70
CA VAL A 550 -12.23 -25.15 9.80
C VAL A 550 -13.12 -26.38 9.95
N ASP A 551 -14.12 -26.33 10.85
CA ASP A 551 -15.04 -27.45 11.06
C ASP A 551 -15.87 -27.77 9.81
N ALA A 552 -16.36 -26.74 9.10
CA ALA A 552 -17.14 -26.89 7.87
C ALA A 552 -16.35 -27.58 6.75
N VAL A 553 -15.07 -27.20 6.57
CA VAL A 553 -14.24 -27.83 5.53
C VAL A 553 -13.79 -29.24 5.93
N LEU A 554 -13.49 -29.49 7.20
CA LEU A 554 -13.17 -30.84 7.72
C LEU A 554 -14.34 -31.81 7.54
N ALA A 555 -15.57 -31.34 7.68
CA ALA A 555 -16.75 -32.17 7.50
C ALA A 555 -17.02 -32.53 6.03
N LYS A 556 -16.57 -31.72 5.09
CA LYS A 556 -16.91 -31.83 3.66
C LYS A 556 -15.80 -32.41 2.79
N TYR A 557 -14.54 -32.13 3.14
CA TYR A 557 -13.39 -32.44 2.31
C TYR A 557 -12.49 -33.51 2.97
N PRO A 558 -11.62 -34.21 2.20
CA PRO A 558 -10.78 -35.29 2.71
C PRO A 558 -9.56 -34.74 3.48
N LEU A 559 -9.81 -33.92 4.48
CA LEU A 559 -8.80 -33.27 5.31
C LEU A 559 -8.51 -34.07 6.59
N ASP A 560 -7.32 -33.90 7.15
CA ASP A 560 -6.90 -34.58 8.37
C ASP A 560 -7.09 -33.68 9.61
N PRO A 561 -8.06 -33.98 10.49
CA PRO A 561 -8.30 -33.17 11.67
C PRO A 561 -7.13 -33.21 12.69
N ASN A 562 -6.20 -34.16 12.55
CA ASN A 562 -5.03 -34.28 13.43
C ASN A 562 -3.80 -33.53 12.87
N ARG A 563 -3.84 -33.05 11.63
CA ARG A 563 -2.76 -32.31 10.98
C ARG A 563 -3.24 -30.94 10.50
N LEU A 564 -3.55 -30.08 11.48
CA LEU A 564 -3.93 -28.68 11.27
C LEU A 564 -2.73 -27.79 11.62
N ALA A 565 -2.43 -26.82 10.76
CA ALA A 565 -1.48 -25.74 11.03
C ALA A 565 -2.14 -24.39 10.74
N LEU A 566 -1.61 -23.32 11.33
CA LEU A 566 -2.11 -21.98 11.14
C LEU A 566 -0.97 -21.02 10.84
N MET A 567 -1.21 -20.08 9.93
CA MET A 567 -0.38 -18.89 9.74
C MET A 567 -1.25 -17.67 9.52
N GLY A 568 -0.65 -16.50 9.78
CA GLY A 568 -1.24 -15.22 9.42
C GLY A 568 -0.23 -14.10 9.60
N TYR A 569 -0.52 -12.94 9.02
CA TYR A 569 0.34 -11.77 9.03
C TYR A 569 -0.46 -10.55 9.50
N SER A 570 0.15 -9.64 10.32
CA SER A 570 -0.52 -8.47 10.87
C SER A 570 -1.71 -8.92 11.75
N TYR A 571 -2.93 -8.45 11.54
CA TYR A 571 -4.12 -9.01 12.21
C TYR A 571 -4.21 -10.54 12.08
N GLY A 572 -3.79 -11.15 10.97
CA GLY A 572 -3.69 -12.61 10.87
C GLY A 572 -2.69 -13.20 11.87
N GLY A 573 -1.62 -12.47 12.17
CA GLY A 573 -0.65 -12.80 13.22
C GLY A 573 -1.23 -12.61 14.63
N GLU A 574 -2.03 -11.57 14.84
CA GLU A 574 -2.82 -11.36 16.05
C GLU A 574 -3.78 -12.54 16.27
N MET A 575 -4.53 -12.92 15.24
CA MET A 575 -5.43 -14.08 15.29
C MET A 575 -4.67 -15.39 15.62
N ALA A 576 -3.47 -15.56 15.10
CA ALA A 576 -2.62 -16.69 15.43
C ALA A 576 -2.30 -16.73 16.94
N GLY A 577 -2.04 -15.59 17.55
CA GLY A 577 -1.85 -15.44 18.99
C GLY A 577 -3.13 -15.77 19.79
N PHE A 578 -4.30 -15.35 19.33
CA PHE A 578 -5.57 -15.73 19.95
C PHE A 578 -5.83 -17.24 19.87
N VAL A 579 -5.57 -17.85 18.71
CA VAL A 579 -5.75 -19.29 18.52
C VAL A 579 -4.84 -20.06 19.47
N GLU A 580 -3.60 -19.65 19.64
CA GLU A 580 -2.64 -20.26 20.58
C GLU A 580 -3.18 -20.32 22.02
N GLY A 581 -3.79 -19.22 22.48
CA GLY A 581 -4.35 -19.14 23.83
C GLY A 581 -5.72 -19.79 24.01
N LYS A 582 -6.40 -20.24 22.94
CA LYS A 582 -7.80 -20.71 22.99
C LYS A 582 -8.01 -22.15 22.60
N THR A 583 -7.08 -22.79 21.87
CA THR A 583 -7.24 -24.19 21.41
C THR A 583 -5.90 -24.87 21.18
N ASP A 584 -5.84 -26.19 21.35
CA ASP A 584 -4.70 -27.06 21.09
C ASP A 584 -4.87 -27.94 19.82
N ARG A 585 -5.81 -27.59 18.95
CA ARG A 585 -6.10 -28.33 17.71
C ARG A 585 -4.94 -28.28 16.70
N PHE A 586 -4.20 -27.19 16.66
CA PHE A 586 -3.13 -26.98 15.69
C PHE A 586 -1.82 -27.65 16.17
N LYS A 587 -0.98 -28.04 15.21
CA LYS A 587 0.31 -28.72 15.48
C LYS A 587 1.50 -27.77 15.30
N ALA A 588 1.28 -26.66 14.61
CA ALA A 588 2.23 -25.58 14.42
C ALA A 588 1.46 -24.29 14.14
N ILE A 589 1.89 -23.18 14.73
CA ILE A 589 1.30 -21.85 14.53
C ILE A 589 2.41 -20.88 14.17
N ILE A 590 2.19 -20.10 13.11
CA ILE A 590 3.10 -19.04 12.65
C ILE A 590 2.38 -17.71 12.72
N SER A 591 3.00 -16.74 13.38
CA SER A 591 2.50 -15.39 13.57
C SER A 591 3.50 -14.39 12.98
N GLY A 592 3.13 -13.77 11.87
CA GLY A 592 3.96 -12.76 11.20
C GLY A 592 3.53 -11.36 11.59
N ALA A 593 4.48 -10.52 12.01
CA ALA A 593 4.27 -9.12 12.37
C ALA A 593 2.95 -8.92 13.16
N PRO A 594 2.80 -9.53 14.34
CA PRO A 594 1.52 -9.57 15.04
C PRO A 594 1.28 -8.38 15.96
N VAL A 595 0.00 -8.05 16.19
CA VAL A 595 -0.45 -7.33 17.39
C VAL A 595 -0.62 -8.34 18.53
N ILE A 596 -0.02 -8.11 19.68
CA ILE A 596 -0.02 -9.06 20.81
C ILE A 596 -0.57 -8.45 22.11
N ASP A 597 -0.24 -7.21 22.40
CA ASP A 597 -0.73 -6.48 23.56
C ASP A 597 -1.27 -5.11 23.14
N GLN A 598 -2.56 -4.93 23.26
CA GLN A 598 -3.25 -3.70 22.87
C GLN A 598 -2.81 -2.45 23.65
N PHE A 599 -2.13 -2.60 24.79
CA PHE A 599 -1.56 -1.45 25.51
C PHE A 599 -0.26 -0.97 24.90
N SER A 600 0.66 -1.89 24.66
CA SER A 600 1.95 -1.54 24.07
C SER A 600 1.81 -1.19 22.59
N GLU A 601 0.90 -1.85 21.87
CA GLU A 601 0.55 -1.51 20.47
C GLU A 601 0.07 -0.08 20.37
N TYR A 602 -1.02 0.28 21.08
CA TYR A 602 -1.59 1.62 21.08
C TYR A 602 -0.57 2.74 21.33
N GLY A 603 0.45 2.46 22.14
CA GLY A 603 1.47 3.45 22.52
C GLY A 603 2.70 3.49 21.62
N THR A 604 2.87 2.54 20.70
CA THR A 604 4.11 2.37 19.92
C THR A 604 3.91 2.21 18.42
N GLU A 605 2.69 1.94 17.96
CA GLU A 605 2.36 1.91 16.53
C GLU A 605 2.31 3.30 15.89
N GLY A 606 2.37 3.35 14.56
CA GLY A 606 2.31 4.60 13.80
C GLY A 606 0.91 5.21 13.68
N GLY A 607 -0.16 4.62 14.28
CA GLY A 607 -1.52 5.05 14.03
C GLY A 607 -2.55 4.65 15.08
N SER A 608 -2.32 4.95 16.37
CA SER A 608 -3.20 4.57 17.50
C SER A 608 -4.69 5.01 17.37
N TRP A 609 -5.01 5.96 16.50
CA TRP A 609 -6.40 6.33 16.17
C TRP A 609 -7.18 5.16 15.53
N TYR A 610 -6.47 4.24 14.87
CA TYR A 610 -7.03 3.04 14.28
C TYR A 610 -7.53 2.11 15.38
N ASP A 611 -6.71 1.80 16.35
CA ASP A 611 -6.99 0.96 17.51
C ASP A 611 -8.07 1.54 18.39
N ARG A 612 -8.06 2.88 18.59
CA ARG A 612 -9.11 3.58 19.33
C ARG A 612 -10.51 3.32 18.81
N TRP A 613 -10.66 3.05 17.51
CA TRP A 613 -11.95 2.71 16.94
C TRP A 613 -12.43 1.31 17.40
N TYR A 614 -11.50 0.35 17.55
CA TYR A 614 -11.83 -1.02 17.93
C TYR A 614 -12.13 -1.19 19.40
N TYR A 615 -11.37 -0.59 20.30
CA TYR A 615 -11.49 -0.85 21.75
C TYR A 615 -11.40 0.43 22.62
N GLY A 616 -11.31 1.59 22.04
CA GLY A 616 -11.18 2.85 22.78
C GLY A 616 -9.75 3.09 23.25
N LYS A 617 -9.59 3.94 24.27
CA LYS A 617 -8.29 4.17 24.90
C LYS A 617 -8.03 3.10 25.95
N PRO A 618 -6.92 2.34 25.88
CA PRO A 618 -6.73 1.19 26.76
C PRO A 618 -6.69 1.53 28.23
N TRP A 619 -6.21 2.71 28.63
CA TRP A 619 -6.24 3.16 30.03
C TRP A 619 -7.64 3.54 30.56
N GLU A 620 -8.61 3.78 29.69
CA GLU A 620 -10.04 4.02 30.04
C GLU A 620 -10.84 2.71 29.97
N HIS A 621 -10.38 1.71 29.19
CA HIS A 621 -11.06 0.45 28.89
C HIS A 621 -10.14 -0.77 29.11
N PHE A 622 -9.49 -0.83 30.29
CA PHE A 622 -8.45 -1.83 30.58
C PHE A 622 -8.89 -3.28 30.33
N GLU A 623 -10.03 -3.68 30.90
CA GLU A 623 -10.51 -5.05 30.78
C GLU A 623 -10.83 -5.43 29.32
N ASP A 624 -11.36 -4.51 28.54
CA ASP A 624 -11.68 -4.73 27.14
C ASP A 624 -10.40 -4.82 26.28
N ALA A 625 -9.42 -3.94 26.49
CA ALA A 625 -8.15 -3.97 25.80
C ALA A 625 -7.37 -5.27 26.14
N TRP A 626 -7.32 -5.65 27.43
CA TRP A 626 -6.68 -6.89 27.85
C TRP A 626 -7.36 -8.13 27.26
N ARG A 627 -8.67 -8.20 27.25
CA ARG A 627 -9.45 -9.29 26.65
C ARG A 627 -9.17 -9.42 25.14
N GLN A 628 -8.93 -8.31 24.48
CA GLN A 628 -8.62 -8.21 23.06
C GLN A 628 -7.11 -8.27 22.77
N SER A 629 -6.28 -8.57 23.77
CA SER A 629 -4.85 -8.84 23.62
C SER A 629 -4.59 -10.35 23.57
N PRO A 630 -3.98 -10.89 22.51
CA PRO A 630 -3.54 -12.30 22.46
C PRO A 630 -2.71 -12.72 23.67
N LEU A 631 -1.89 -11.82 24.23
CA LEU A 631 -1.06 -12.04 25.39
C LEU A 631 -1.85 -12.53 26.62
N SER A 632 -3.12 -12.11 26.75
CA SER A 632 -4.03 -12.57 27.84
C SER A 632 -4.26 -14.10 27.83
N GLY A 633 -3.98 -14.74 26.69
CA GLY A 633 -4.08 -16.19 26.49
C GLY A 633 -2.81 -16.98 26.75
N ALA A 634 -1.66 -16.33 26.91
CA ALA A 634 -0.34 -16.98 26.90
C ALA A 634 -0.17 -18.11 27.91
N ALA A 635 -0.74 -17.96 29.11
CA ALA A 635 -0.70 -18.99 30.14
C ALA A 635 -1.43 -20.31 29.79
N ARG A 636 -2.20 -20.34 28.70
CA ARG A 636 -2.90 -21.52 28.19
C ARG A 636 -2.24 -22.12 26.94
N ALA A 637 -1.22 -21.47 26.44
CA ALA A 637 -0.51 -21.81 25.21
C ALA A 637 0.19 -23.19 25.35
N LYS A 638 0.18 -23.96 24.23
CA LYS A 638 0.77 -25.31 24.20
C LYS A 638 1.36 -25.69 22.86
N THR A 639 0.95 -25.02 21.79
CA THR A 639 1.31 -25.37 20.42
C THR A 639 2.70 -24.79 20.08
N PRO A 640 3.61 -25.51 19.40
CA PRO A 640 4.82 -24.91 18.88
C PRO A 640 4.52 -23.66 18.05
N PHE A 641 5.21 -22.55 18.36
CA PHE A 641 4.90 -21.23 17.85
C PHE A 641 6.13 -20.58 17.19
N MET A 642 5.97 -19.96 16.02
CA MET A 642 7.03 -19.19 15.35
C MET A 642 6.56 -17.78 15.04
N LEU A 643 7.40 -16.81 15.38
CA LEU A 643 7.20 -15.39 15.10
C LEU A 643 8.15 -14.96 13.97
N LEU A 644 7.63 -14.25 12.97
CA LEU A 644 8.37 -13.65 11.86
C LEU A 644 8.18 -12.13 11.90
N GLN A 645 9.26 -11.34 12.07
CA GLN A 645 9.13 -9.92 12.36
C GLN A 645 10.16 -9.06 11.62
N GLY A 646 9.71 -7.97 11.01
CA GLY A 646 10.58 -6.91 10.49
C GLY A 646 11.20 -6.08 11.63
N GLN A 647 12.51 -5.79 11.54
CA GLN A 647 13.15 -4.94 12.58
C GLN A 647 12.84 -3.45 12.42
N SER A 648 12.36 -3.03 11.24
CA SER A 648 11.97 -1.65 10.94
C SER A 648 10.45 -1.52 10.81
N ASP A 649 9.69 -2.45 11.36
CA ASP A 649 8.24 -2.43 11.35
C ASP A 649 7.74 -1.33 12.30
N HIS A 650 7.04 -0.34 11.73
CA HIS A 650 6.44 0.79 12.45
C HIS A 650 4.90 0.66 12.54
N THR A 651 4.34 -0.34 11.87
CA THR A 651 2.91 -0.65 11.96
C THR A 651 2.65 -1.53 13.17
N ASP A 652 3.22 -2.74 13.18
CA ASP A 652 3.17 -3.65 14.33
C ASP A 652 4.61 -3.80 14.85
N PRO A 653 5.03 -3.00 15.85
CA PRO A 653 6.44 -2.89 16.23
C PRO A 653 7.04 -4.19 16.76
N LEU A 654 8.36 -4.38 16.57
CA LEU A 654 9.11 -5.57 17.01
C LEU A 654 8.83 -5.97 18.47
N GLY A 655 8.53 -4.99 19.33
CA GLY A 655 8.18 -5.22 20.74
C GLY A 655 7.02 -6.17 20.92
N GLN A 656 6.03 -6.14 20.04
CA GLN A 656 4.87 -7.04 20.06
C GLN A 656 5.30 -8.51 19.94
N ALA A 657 6.12 -8.82 18.95
CA ALA A 657 6.65 -10.18 18.78
C ALA A 657 7.54 -10.60 19.95
N GLU A 658 8.35 -9.68 20.51
CA GLU A 658 9.20 -9.96 21.67
C GLU A 658 8.42 -10.25 22.94
N GLU A 659 7.28 -9.59 23.17
CA GLU A 659 6.41 -9.85 24.32
C GLU A 659 5.85 -11.27 24.26
N MET A 660 5.26 -11.67 23.13
CA MET A 660 4.75 -13.04 22.97
C MET A 660 5.85 -14.09 23.07
N TYR A 661 7.00 -13.84 22.45
CA TYR A 661 8.16 -14.74 22.53
C TYR A 661 8.59 -15.00 23.99
N ARG A 662 8.68 -13.96 24.80
CA ARG A 662 9.07 -14.08 26.22
C ARG A 662 8.01 -14.78 27.04
N ALA A 663 6.73 -14.45 26.82
CA ALA A 663 5.62 -15.07 27.52
C ALA A 663 5.57 -16.58 27.25
N LEU A 664 5.56 -17.01 25.99
CA LEU A 664 5.52 -18.42 25.60
C LEU A 664 6.73 -19.21 26.12
N ARG A 665 7.92 -18.59 26.11
CA ARG A 665 9.11 -19.24 26.72
C ARG A 665 8.98 -19.49 28.22
N GLN A 666 8.36 -18.56 28.94
CA GLN A 666 8.14 -18.73 30.40
C GLN A 666 7.12 -19.82 30.69
N GLU A 667 6.14 -19.99 29.82
CA GLU A 667 5.15 -21.08 29.90
C GLU A 667 5.71 -22.44 29.40
N GLY A 668 6.96 -22.48 28.90
CA GLY A 668 7.60 -23.70 28.42
C GLY A 668 7.16 -24.15 27.03
N VAL A 669 6.49 -23.29 26.26
CA VAL A 669 6.08 -23.56 24.89
C VAL A 669 7.30 -23.48 23.95
N PRO A 670 7.49 -24.45 23.05
CA PRO A 670 8.49 -24.33 21.99
C PRO A 670 8.19 -23.11 21.11
N VAL A 671 9.03 -22.08 21.19
CA VAL A 671 8.84 -20.84 20.44
C VAL A 671 10.12 -20.37 19.77
N GLU A 672 10.01 -19.91 18.53
CA GLU A 672 11.08 -19.29 17.74
C GLU A 672 10.67 -17.85 17.38
N LEU A 673 11.61 -16.90 17.46
CA LEU A 673 11.46 -15.54 16.94
C LEU A 673 12.53 -15.31 15.88
N VAL A 674 12.11 -15.06 14.64
CA VAL A 674 12.97 -14.74 13.51
C VAL A 674 12.77 -13.28 13.14
N THR A 675 13.85 -12.52 13.14
CA THR A 675 13.79 -11.08 12.81
C THR A 675 14.54 -10.78 11.51
N TYR A 676 13.97 -9.90 10.69
CA TYR A 676 14.50 -9.50 9.39
C TYR A 676 14.99 -8.05 9.45
N PRO A 677 16.32 -7.81 9.38
CA PRO A 677 16.86 -6.45 9.38
C PRO A 677 16.33 -5.63 8.20
N ARG A 678 16.10 -4.33 8.42
CA ARG A 678 15.67 -3.35 7.41
C ARG A 678 14.26 -3.57 6.83
N GLU A 679 13.62 -4.69 7.13
CA GLU A 679 12.26 -4.94 6.66
C GLU A 679 11.24 -4.17 7.52
N ASP A 680 10.34 -3.50 6.81
CA ASP A 680 9.15 -2.88 7.33
C ASP A 680 7.94 -3.80 7.12
N HIS A 681 6.79 -3.45 7.66
CA HIS A 681 5.56 -4.26 7.67
C HIS A 681 5.14 -4.75 6.28
N GLY A 682 4.94 -3.83 5.36
CA GLY A 682 4.46 -4.15 4.01
C GLY A 682 5.45 -4.94 3.16
N PRO A 683 6.75 -4.55 3.09
CA PRO A 683 7.75 -5.28 2.34
C PRO A 683 7.94 -6.73 2.79
N LEU A 684 8.10 -6.99 4.09
CA LEU A 684 8.29 -8.37 4.59
C LEU A 684 7.08 -9.25 4.26
N GLY A 685 5.86 -8.78 4.59
CA GLY A 685 4.63 -9.51 4.26
C GLY A 685 4.50 -9.77 2.76
N GLY A 686 4.73 -8.76 1.92
CA GLY A 686 4.73 -8.93 0.47
C GLY A 686 5.75 -9.95 -0.02
N GLY A 687 6.96 -9.96 0.56
CA GLY A 687 8.03 -10.92 0.24
C GLY A 687 7.65 -12.36 0.60
N ILE A 688 7.02 -12.58 1.75
CA ILE A 688 6.48 -13.89 2.16
C ILE A 688 5.48 -14.41 1.12
N PHE A 689 4.57 -13.56 0.67
CA PHE A 689 3.56 -13.92 -0.34
C PHE A 689 4.07 -13.90 -1.80
N GLY A 690 5.40 -13.83 -2.02
CA GLY A 690 6.02 -13.93 -3.35
C GLY A 690 5.94 -12.66 -4.19
N ARG A 691 5.68 -11.49 -3.60
CA ARG A 691 5.73 -10.21 -4.31
C ARG A 691 7.16 -9.68 -4.37
N PRO A 692 7.61 -9.07 -5.49
CA PRO A 692 8.97 -8.55 -5.63
C PRO A 692 9.12 -7.17 -4.94
N VAL A 693 8.86 -7.09 -3.63
CA VAL A 693 8.83 -5.82 -2.87
C VAL A 693 9.84 -5.77 -1.73
N ALA A 694 10.16 -6.92 -1.11
CA ALA A 694 11.14 -7.06 -0.05
C ALA A 694 12.52 -7.39 -0.61
N GLU A 695 13.52 -7.45 0.27
CA GLU A 695 14.78 -8.10 -0.05
C GLU A 695 14.51 -9.58 -0.41
N PRO A 696 14.83 -10.06 -1.61
CA PRO A 696 14.36 -11.38 -2.08
C PRO A 696 14.81 -12.54 -1.20
N TRP A 697 15.95 -12.36 -0.52
CA TRP A 697 16.48 -13.37 0.39
C TRP A 697 15.62 -13.49 1.66
N HIS A 698 15.08 -12.38 2.19
CA HIS A 698 14.22 -12.40 3.37
C HIS A 698 12.90 -13.15 3.09
N GLY A 699 12.26 -12.87 1.97
CA GLY A 699 11.07 -13.62 1.56
C GLY A 699 11.37 -15.12 1.33
N PHE A 700 12.51 -15.43 0.72
CA PHE A 700 12.95 -16.81 0.50
C PHE A 700 13.19 -17.55 1.83
N ASP A 701 13.96 -16.96 2.76
CA ASP A 701 14.25 -17.54 4.06
C ASP A 701 12.97 -17.73 4.88
N ALA A 702 12.09 -16.74 4.89
CA ALA A 702 10.81 -16.84 5.61
C ALA A 702 9.97 -18.02 5.11
N ARG A 703 9.80 -18.17 3.78
CA ARG A 703 9.07 -19.31 3.20
C ARG A 703 9.71 -20.65 3.50
N GLN A 704 11.04 -20.73 3.46
CA GLN A 704 11.77 -21.95 3.83
C GLN A 704 11.47 -22.35 5.28
N ARG A 705 11.53 -21.41 6.22
CA ARG A 705 11.21 -21.65 7.63
C ARG A 705 9.75 -22.03 7.85
N ILE A 706 8.83 -21.40 7.15
CA ILE A 706 7.40 -21.75 7.20
C ILE A 706 7.20 -23.22 6.84
N VAL A 707 7.78 -23.67 5.73
CA VAL A 707 7.68 -25.07 5.29
C VAL A 707 8.27 -26.03 6.32
N GLU A 708 9.51 -25.79 6.74
CA GLU A 708 10.20 -26.66 7.72
C GLU A 708 9.44 -26.75 9.04
N PHE A 709 8.85 -25.64 9.48
CA PHE A 709 8.10 -25.57 10.74
C PHE A 709 6.80 -26.38 10.66
N PHE A 710 6.07 -26.27 9.55
CA PHE A 710 4.84 -27.05 9.33
C PHE A 710 5.13 -28.54 9.14
N GLU A 711 6.17 -28.91 8.40
CA GLU A 711 6.58 -30.31 8.24
C GLU A 711 6.90 -30.96 9.59
N LYS A 712 7.65 -30.26 10.46
CA LYS A 712 7.92 -30.70 11.84
C LYS A 712 6.63 -30.91 12.63
N GLY A 713 5.71 -29.93 12.59
CA GLY A 713 4.42 -30.00 13.29
C GLY A 713 3.58 -31.18 12.83
N PHE A 714 3.47 -31.40 11.51
CA PHE A 714 2.72 -32.51 10.94
C PHE A 714 3.36 -33.90 11.21
N ALA A 715 4.69 -33.97 11.22
CA ALA A 715 5.41 -35.21 11.54
C ALA A 715 5.26 -35.60 13.02
N ALA A 716 5.11 -34.65 13.93
CA ALA A 716 4.87 -34.88 15.35
C ALA A 716 3.43 -35.34 15.65
N ALA A 717 2.49 -35.12 14.76
CA ALA A 717 1.12 -35.60 14.89
C ALA A 717 1.10 -37.14 14.78
N LYS A 718 0.74 -37.84 15.88
CA LYS A 718 0.55 -39.29 15.81
C LYS A 718 -0.63 -39.58 14.85
N PRO A 719 -0.52 -40.63 14.03
CA PRO A 719 -1.60 -41.06 13.13
C PRO A 719 -2.88 -41.43 13.86
#